data_82ec5199d15efee9f4a6cbd96dd94cbd
#
_entry.id   82ec5199d15efee9f4a6cbd96dd94cbd
#
_cell.length_a   1.000
_cell.length_b   1.000
_cell.length_c   1.000
_cell.angle_alpha   90.00
_cell.angle_beta   90.00
_cell.angle_gamma   90.00
#
_symmetry.space_group_name_H-M   'P 1'
#
loop_
_entity.id
_entity.type
_entity.pdbx_description
1 polymer ?
#
loop_
_entity_poly.entity_id
_entity_poly.type
_entity_poly.pdbx_seq_one_letter_code
_entity_poly.pdbx_strand_id
1 'polypeptide(L)'
;MLYKGDTLYLDWLEDGIAELVFDAPGSVNKLDTATVASLGEAIGVLEQQSDLKGLLLRSNKAAFIVGADITEFLSLFLVPEEQLSQWLHFANSVFNRLEDLPVPTIAAVNGYALGGGCECVLATDYRLATPDLRIGLPETKLGIMPGFGGSVRMPRMLGADSALEIIAAGKDVGADQALKIGLVDGVVKAEKLVEGAMAILRQAINGDLDWKAKRQPKLEPLKLSKIEATMSFTIAKGMVAQTAGKHYPAPITAVKTIEAAARFVREEASNLENKSFVPLAHTNEARALVGIFLNDQYVKGKAKKLTKDVETPKQAAVLGAGIMGGGIAYQSAWKGVPVVMKDINDKSLTLGMTEAAKLLNKQLERGKIDGLKLAGVISTIHPTLDYAGFDRVDVVVEAVVENPKVKKAVLAETEQKVRPDTVLASNTSTIPISELANALERPENFCGMHFFNPVHRMPLVEIIRGEKSSDETIAKVVAWASKMGKTPIVVNDCPGFFVNRVLFPYFAGFSQLLRDGADFRKIDKVMEKQFGWPMGPAYLLDVVGIDTAHHAQAVMAAGFPQRMQKDYRDAIDALFNANRFGQKNGLGFWRYKEDSKGKPKKEEDAVVDDLLAEVSHAKRDFSEEEIIARMMIPMVNEVVRCLEEGIIATPAEADMALVYGLGFPPFHGGAFRWLDTLGSAKYLDMAQQYQHLGPLYEVPEGLRNKARHNEPYYPPVEPARPVGDLKTA
;
A
#
# COMPACT_ATOMS: atom_id res chain seq x y z
N MET A 1 -24.78 -27.21 23.44
CA MET A 1 -24.39 -25.82 23.06
C MET A 1 -24.56 -24.94 24.28
N LEU A 2 -23.48 -24.32 24.74
CA LEU A 2 -23.46 -23.50 25.94
C LEU A 2 -23.82 -22.03 25.62
N TYR A 3 -23.37 -21.53 24.47
CA TYR A 3 -23.66 -20.18 23.99
C TYR A 3 -23.69 -20.18 22.45
N LYS A 4 -24.56 -19.35 21.87
CA LYS A 4 -24.62 -19.11 20.43
C LYS A 4 -24.88 -17.63 20.17
N GLY A 5 -23.87 -16.94 19.66
CA GLY A 5 -23.97 -15.60 19.10
C GLY A 5 -23.99 -15.62 17.58
N ASP A 6 -24.02 -14.43 16.97
CA ASP A 6 -24.04 -14.28 15.50
C ASP A 6 -22.68 -14.56 14.86
N THR A 7 -21.57 -14.39 15.60
CA THR A 7 -20.21 -14.44 15.07
C THR A 7 -19.35 -15.57 15.66
N LEU A 8 -19.82 -16.16 16.75
CA LEU A 8 -19.15 -17.28 17.42
C LEU A 8 -20.13 -18.11 18.25
N TYR A 9 -19.73 -19.33 18.56
CA TYR A 9 -20.47 -20.19 19.51
C TYR A 9 -19.52 -20.89 20.47
N LEU A 10 -20.09 -21.36 21.57
CA LEU A 10 -19.44 -22.14 22.62
C LEU A 10 -20.17 -23.45 22.82
N ASP A 11 -19.44 -24.55 22.81
CA ASP A 11 -20.02 -25.89 23.07
C ASP A 11 -19.04 -26.79 23.84
N TRP A 12 -19.55 -27.84 24.40
CA TRP A 12 -18.71 -28.92 24.92
C TRP A 12 -18.17 -29.77 23.76
N LEU A 13 -16.86 -29.95 23.73
CA LEU A 13 -16.20 -30.83 22.76
C LEU A 13 -16.04 -32.28 23.31
N GLU A 14 -15.67 -32.37 24.58
CA GLU A 14 -15.63 -33.61 25.37
C GLU A 14 -15.77 -33.30 26.87
N ASP A 15 -15.72 -34.30 27.76
CA ASP A 15 -15.93 -34.14 29.20
C ASP A 15 -15.00 -33.07 29.84
N GLY A 16 -15.58 -31.94 30.20
CA GLY A 16 -14.89 -30.80 30.81
C GLY A 16 -14.06 -29.93 29.84
N ILE A 17 -14.00 -30.26 28.56
CA ILE A 17 -13.32 -29.41 27.56
C ILE A 17 -14.35 -28.73 26.69
N ALA A 18 -14.34 -27.40 26.73
CA ALA A 18 -15.16 -26.56 25.88
C ALA A 18 -14.38 -26.12 24.60
N GLU A 19 -15.09 -25.92 23.49
CA GLU A 19 -14.57 -25.23 22.32
C GLU A 19 -15.30 -23.91 22.11
N LEU A 20 -14.53 -22.84 21.84
CA LEU A 20 -15.02 -21.55 21.39
C LEU A 20 -14.65 -21.42 19.90
N VAL A 21 -15.67 -21.30 19.07
CA VAL A 21 -15.53 -21.38 17.62
C VAL A 21 -15.95 -20.05 16.99
N PHE A 22 -15.00 -19.37 16.33
CA PHE A 22 -15.29 -18.20 15.52
C PHE A 22 -15.90 -18.64 14.18
N ASP A 23 -17.12 -18.17 13.89
CA ASP A 23 -17.89 -18.52 12.70
C ASP A 23 -18.80 -17.37 12.25
N ALA A 24 -18.21 -16.19 12.07
CA ALA A 24 -18.93 -15.00 11.64
C ALA A 24 -19.56 -15.18 10.23
N PRO A 25 -20.64 -14.49 9.90
CA PRO A 25 -21.16 -14.44 8.54
C PRO A 25 -20.08 -14.02 7.53
N GLY A 26 -20.11 -14.61 6.33
CA GLY A 26 -19.15 -14.31 5.28
C GLY A 26 -17.93 -15.24 5.26
N SER A 27 -16.88 -14.83 4.56
CA SER A 27 -15.72 -15.67 4.25
C SER A 27 -14.60 -15.67 5.30
N VAL A 28 -14.60 -14.67 6.19
CA VAL A 28 -13.55 -14.47 7.21
C VAL A 28 -14.14 -14.01 8.53
N ASN A 29 -13.44 -14.32 9.62
CA ASN A 29 -13.73 -13.76 10.93
C ASN A 29 -13.00 -12.44 11.12
N LYS A 30 -13.68 -11.46 11.72
CA LYS A 30 -13.14 -10.17 12.14
C LYS A 30 -13.49 -9.92 13.62
N LEU A 31 -12.72 -9.09 14.27
CA LEU A 31 -13.07 -8.53 15.59
C LEU A 31 -13.73 -7.18 15.39
N ASP A 32 -15.01 -7.20 15.07
CA ASP A 32 -15.89 -6.04 15.17
C ASP A 32 -16.45 -5.89 16.60
N THR A 33 -17.16 -4.80 16.82
CA THR A 33 -17.78 -4.50 18.13
C THR A 33 -18.71 -5.64 18.59
N ALA A 34 -19.49 -6.21 17.67
CA ALA A 34 -20.40 -7.32 17.96
C ALA A 34 -19.66 -8.60 18.35
N THR A 35 -18.57 -8.94 17.65
CA THR A 35 -17.75 -10.12 17.96
C THR A 35 -17.08 -10.01 19.33
N VAL A 36 -16.56 -8.83 19.68
CA VAL A 36 -15.95 -8.59 21.01
C VAL A 36 -16.99 -8.72 22.12
N ALA A 37 -18.19 -8.17 21.92
CA ALA A 37 -19.30 -8.31 22.88
C ALA A 37 -19.71 -9.79 23.04
N SER A 38 -19.91 -10.51 21.93
CA SER A 38 -20.27 -11.93 21.92
C SER A 38 -19.19 -12.82 22.59
N LEU A 39 -17.91 -12.48 22.40
CA LEU A 39 -16.81 -13.14 23.10
C LEU A 39 -16.89 -12.89 24.62
N GLY A 40 -17.20 -11.67 25.04
CA GLY A 40 -17.39 -11.33 26.45
C GLY A 40 -18.52 -12.11 27.10
N GLU A 41 -19.65 -12.30 26.41
CA GLU A 41 -20.78 -13.12 26.85
C GLU A 41 -20.41 -14.59 26.93
N ALA A 42 -19.76 -15.14 25.90
CA ALA A 42 -19.31 -16.54 25.90
C ALA A 42 -18.36 -16.86 27.07
N ILE A 43 -17.41 -15.93 27.34
CA ILE A 43 -16.51 -16.05 28.49
C ILE A 43 -17.30 -15.99 29.80
N GLY A 44 -18.31 -15.12 29.91
CA GLY A 44 -19.21 -15.07 31.08
C GLY A 44 -19.95 -16.38 31.34
N VAL A 45 -20.32 -17.11 30.28
CA VAL A 45 -20.89 -18.47 30.39
C VAL A 45 -19.85 -19.46 30.89
N LEU A 46 -18.59 -19.39 30.37
CA LEU A 46 -17.49 -20.28 30.80
C LEU A 46 -17.14 -20.08 32.28
N GLU A 47 -17.11 -18.86 32.77
CA GLU A 47 -16.80 -18.51 34.18
C GLU A 47 -17.78 -19.16 35.17
N GLN A 48 -18.98 -19.53 34.71
CA GLN A 48 -20.01 -20.16 35.52
C GLN A 48 -20.00 -21.67 35.46
N GLN A 49 -19.14 -22.31 34.62
CA GLN A 49 -19.08 -23.75 34.46
C GLN A 49 -18.12 -24.36 35.49
N SER A 50 -18.68 -25.05 36.50
CA SER A 50 -17.88 -25.74 37.54
C SER A 50 -17.08 -26.94 36.97
N ASP A 51 -17.54 -27.53 35.88
CA ASP A 51 -16.97 -28.76 35.28
C ASP A 51 -15.92 -28.42 34.20
N LEU A 52 -15.65 -27.15 33.95
CA LEU A 52 -14.68 -26.72 32.94
C LEU A 52 -13.26 -27.14 33.37
N LYS A 53 -12.56 -27.87 32.51
CA LYS A 53 -11.18 -28.35 32.69
C LYS A 53 -10.21 -27.71 31.68
N GLY A 54 -10.71 -27.25 30.52
CA GLY A 54 -9.89 -26.64 29.49
C GLY A 54 -10.71 -25.98 28.38
N LEU A 55 -10.08 -25.09 27.60
CA LEU A 55 -10.70 -24.34 26.52
C LEU A 55 -9.87 -24.42 25.25
N LEU A 56 -10.50 -24.83 24.16
CA LEU A 56 -9.97 -24.75 22.78
C LEU A 56 -10.61 -23.59 22.04
N LEU A 57 -9.78 -22.67 21.49
CA LEU A 57 -10.21 -21.64 20.55
C LEU A 57 -9.87 -22.06 19.12
N ARG A 58 -10.83 -21.97 18.20
CA ARG A 58 -10.62 -22.29 16.79
C ARG A 58 -11.54 -21.50 15.85
N SER A 59 -11.30 -21.60 14.57
CA SER A 59 -12.11 -20.99 13.51
C SER A 59 -12.73 -22.05 12.61
N ASN A 60 -13.94 -21.80 12.14
CA ASN A 60 -14.59 -22.57 11.07
C ASN A 60 -14.28 -22.02 9.65
N LYS A 61 -13.45 -20.99 9.55
CA LYS A 61 -13.07 -20.35 8.27
C LYS A 61 -11.66 -20.78 7.83
N ALA A 62 -11.29 -20.44 6.61
CA ALA A 62 -9.94 -20.65 6.08
C ALA A 62 -8.85 -19.84 6.82
N ALA A 63 -9.24 -18.82 7.57
CA ALA A 63 -8.37 -18.01 8.43
C ALA A 63 -8.92 -17.98 9.86
N PHE A 64 -8.02 -17.82 10.85
CA PHE A 64 -8.43 -17.72 12.25
C PHE A 64 -9.22 -16.41 12.47
N ILE A 65 -8.56 -15.27 12.49
CA ILE A 65 -9.17 -13.93 12.54
C ILE A 65 -8.25 -12.98 11.78
N VAL A 66 -8.78 -12.30 10.77
CA VAL A 66 -7.97 -11.40 9.90
C VAL A 66 -7.67 -10.02 10.50
N GLY A 67 -8.13 -9.75 11.71
CA GLY A 67 -7.96 -8.50 12.43
C GLY A 67 -9.29 -7.87 12.83
N ALA A 68 -9.23 -6.63 13.32
CA ALA A 68 -10.43 -5.83 13.59
C ALA A 68 -11.16 -5.47 12.30
N ASP A 69 -12.44 -5.12 12.38
CA ASP A 69 -13.14 -4.57 11.22
C ASP A 69 -12.72 -3.11 10.99
N ILE A 70 -11.84 -2.92 10.01
CA ILE A 70 -11.28 -1.59 9.69
C ILE A 70 -12.37 -0.62 9.18
N THR A 71 -13.50 -1.15 8.69
CA THR A 71 -14.62 -0.28 8.28
C THR A 71 -15.24 0.46 9.47
N GLU A 72 -15.17 -0.11 10.68
CA GLU A 72 -15.63 0.54 11.91
C GLU A 72 -14.64 1.60 12.42
N PHE A 73 -13.36 1.54 12.04
CA PHE A 73 -12.33 2.43 12.60
C PHE A 73 -12.58 3.90 12.30
N LEU A 74 -13.02 4.25 11.09
CA LEU A 74 -13.28 5.64 10.76
C LEU A 74 -14.38 6.23 11.65
N SER A 75 -15.42 5.47 11.99
CA SER A 75 -16.49 5.89 12.89
C SER A 75 -16.03 5.92 14.34
N LEU A 76 -15.20 4.95 14.76
CA LEU A 76 -14.59 4.93 16.10
C LEU A 76 -13.60 6.09 16.31
N PHE A 77 -12.88 6.51 15.27
CA PHE A 77 -11.95 7.66 15.36
C PHE A 77 -12.66 9.02 15.43
N LEU A 78 -13.98 9.06 15.31
CA LEU A 78 -14.78 10.27 15.44
C LEU A 78 -15.48 10.42 16.79
N VAL A 79 -15.50 9.35 17.61
CA VAL A 79 -16.10 9.45 18.95
C VAL A 79 -15.17 10.23 19.90
N PRO A 80 -15.71 10.84 20.98
CA PRO A 80 -14.88 11.48 22.01
C PRO A 80 -13.83 10.52 22.59
N GLU A 81 -12.69 11.08 23.01
CA GLU A 81 -11.56 10.30 23.57
C GLU A 81 -11.99 9.40 24.73
N GLU A 82 -12.86 9.90 25.59
CA GLU A 82 -13.40 9.14 26.73
C GLU A 82 -14.20 7.90 26.26
N GLN A 83 -15.03 8.04 25.24
CA GLN A 83 -15.83 6.94 24.70
C GLN A 83 -14.94 5.89 24.02
N LEU A 84 -13.93 6.32 23.26
CA LEU A 84 -12.95 5.41 22.67
C LEU A 84 -12.15 4.67 23.75
N SER A 85 -11.72 5.38 24.79
CA SER A 85 -11.03 4.79 25.94
C SER A 85 -11.90 3.75 26.66
N GLN A 86 -13.18 4.03 26.88
CA GLN A 86 -14.13 3.08 27.48
C GLN A 86 -14.28 1.81 26.63
N TRP A 87 -14.37 1.96 25.30
CA TRP A 87 -14.42 0.83 24.38
C TRP A 87 -13.16 -0.04 24.47
N LEU A 88 -11.97 0.57 24.47
CA LEU A 88 -10.70 -0.15 24.61
C LEU A 88 -10.59 -0.86 25.95
N HIS A 89 -11.03 -0.24 27.03
CA HIS A 89 -11.08 -0.89 28.35
C HIS A 89 -12.02 -2.08 28.38
N PHE A 90 -13.18 -1.96 27.75
CA PHE A 90 -14.12 -3.07 27.63
C PHE A 90 -13.48 -4.25 26.85
N ALA A 91 -12.94 -3.98 25.67
CA ALA A 91 -12.29 -5.01 24.85
C ALA A 91 -11.11 -5.68 25.60
N ASN A 92 -10.24 -4.88 26.24
CA ASN A 92 -9.15 -5.42 27.05
C ASN A 92 -9.67 -6.26 28.23
N SER A 93 -10.78 -5.89 28.86
CA SER A 93 -11.37 -6.68 29.94
C SER A 93 -11.83 -8.06 29.45
N VAL A 94 -12.37 -8.15 28.23
CA VAL A 94 -12.78 -9.42 27.61
C VAL A 94 -11.57 -10.33 27.39
N PHE A 95 -10.47 -9.82 26.81
CA PHE A 95 -9.26 -10.61 26.61
C PHE A 95 -8.56 -10.97 27.94
N ASN A 96 -8.58 -10.10 28.94
CA ASN A 96 -8.05 -10.40 30.27
C ASN A 96 -8.85 -11.52 30.93
N ARG A 97 -10.19 -11.50 30.89
CA ARG A 97 -11.05 -12.56 31.42
C ARG A 97 -10.80 -13.91 30.72
N LEU A 98 -10.57 -13.90 29.38
CA LEU A 98 -10.17 -15.11 28.66
C LEU A 98 -8.84 -15.67 29.21
N GLU A 99 -7.85 -14.81 29.40
CA GLU A 99 -6.54 -15.18 29.92
C GLU A 99 -6.60 -15.64 31.38
N ASP A 100 -7.51 -15.08 32.19
CA ASP A 100 -7.66 -15.36 33.64
C ASP A 100 -8.54 -16.59 33.94
N LEU A 101 -9.10 -17.26 32.94
CA LEU A 101 -9.86 -18.51 33.16
C LEU A 101 -9.02 -19.48 34.02
N PRO A 102 -9.64 -20.15 35.01
CA PRO A 102 -8.92 -21.01 35.96
C PRO A 102 -8.49 -22.36 35.38
N VAL A 103 -8.46 -22.47 34.07
CA VAL A 103 -8.13 -23.66 33.27
C VAL A 103 -7.14 -23.34 32.15
N PRO A 104 -6.40 -24.35 31.64
CA PRO A 104 -5.53 -24.15 30.48
C PRO A 104 -6.34 -23.83 29.24
N THR A 105 -5.78 -22.95 28.39
CA THR A 105 -6.38 -22.52 27.14
C THR A 105 -5.42 -22.73 25.97
N ILE A 106 -5.94 -23.11 24.81
CA ILE A 106 -5.17 -23.29 23.59
C ILE A 106 -5.88 -22.67 22.37
N ALA A 107 -5.14 -21.98 21.51
CA ALA A 107 -5.60 -21.55 20.21
C ALA A 107 -5.10 -22.48 19.11
N ALA A 108 -6.01 -22.98 18.29
CA ALA A 108 -5.75 -23.73 17.06
C ALA A 108 -5.83 -22.76 15.88
N VAL A 109 -4.67 -22.30 15.38
CA VAL A 109 -4.54 -21.13 14.52
C VAL A 109 -4.25 -21.54 13.08
N ASN A 110 -5.18 -21.28 12.18
CA ASN A 110 -5.05 -21.53 10.75
C ASN A 110 -5.01 -20.23 9.94
N GLY A 111 -4.22 -20.19 8.88
CA GLY A 111 -4.15 -19.07 7.93
C GLY A 111 -3.73 -17.76 8.60
N TYR A 112 -4.63 -16.82 8.77
CA TYR A 112 -4.31 -15.47 9.27
C TYR A 112 -4.79 -15.24 10.70
N ALA A 113 -3.88 -14.74 11.55
CA ALA A 113 -4.17 -14.18 12.88
C ALA A 113 -3.50 -12.82 13.01
N LEU A 114 -4.17 -11.76 12.57
CA LEU A 114 -3.58 -10.41 12.45
C LEU A 114 -4.26 -9.42 13.40
N GLY A 115 -3.50 -8.42 13.88
CA GLY A 115 -4.04 -7.38 14.75
C GLY A 115 -4.76 -7.95 15.96
N GLY A 116 -6.00 -7.55 16.19
CA GLY A 116 -6.84 -8.08 17.24
C GLY A 116 -6.95 -9.62 17.25
N GLY A 117 -6.87 -10.28 16.08
CA GLY A 117 -6.80 -11.74 15.98
C GLY A 117 -5.51 -12.31 16.58
N CYS A 118 -4.39 -11.64 16.38
CA CYS A 118 -3.13 -11.95 17.05
C CYS A 118 -3.26 -11.72 18.56
N GLU A 119 -3.86 -10.59 18.99
CA GLU A 119 -4.07 -10.25 20.39
C GLU A 119 -4.94 -11.29 21.11
N CYS A 120 -5.97 -11.81 20.44
CA CYS A 120 -6.79 -12.94 20.95
C CYS A 120 -5.95 -14.20 21.16
N VAL A 121 -5.10 -14.55 20.19
CA VAL A 121 -4.19 -15.70 20.28
C VAL A 121 -3.16 -15.52 21.41
N LEU A 122 -2.64 -14.31 21.62
CA LEU A 122 -1.72 -14.01 22.71
C LEU A 122 -2.33 -14.15 24.10
N ALA A 123 -3.66 -14.03 24.23
CA ALA A 123 -4.38 -14.23 25.48
C ALA A 123 -4.50 -15.70 25.90
N THR A 124 -4.19 -16.67 25.02
CA THR A 124 -4.18 -18.11 25.36
C THR A 124 -2.84 -18.58 25.94
N ASP A 125 -2.83 -19.73 26.60
CA ASP A 125 -1.60 -20.31 27.19
C ASP A 125 -0.75 -20.99 26.10
N TYR A 126 -1.39 -21.73 25.21
CA TYR A 126 -0.73 -22.47 24.11
C TYR A 126 -1.31 -22.04 22.75
N ARG A 127 -0.48 -22.22 21.72
CA ARG A 127 -0.82 -21.86 20.32
C ARG A 127 -0.25 -22.90 19.38
N LEU A 128 -1.12 -23.64 18.70
CA LEU A 128 -0.74 -24.58 17.65
C LEU A 128 -1.19 -24.03 16.31
N ALA A 129 -0.33 -24.07 15.30
CA ALA A 129 -0.57 -23.41 14.02
C ALA A 129 -0.45 -24.35 12.82
N THR A 130 -1.01 -23.92 11.68
CA THR A 130 -0.82 -24.56 10.38
C THR A 130 0.39 -23.97 9.63
N PRO A 131 0.99 -24.66 8.64
CA PRO A 131 2.16 -24.17 7.90
C PRO A 131 1.91 -22.90 7.09
N ASP A 132 0.67 -22.59 6.74
CA ASP A 132 0.24 -21.40 6.03
C ASP A 132 -0.01 -20.18 6.94
N LEU A 133 0.29 -20.29 8.24
CA LEU A 133 0.10 -19.23 9.23
C LEU A 133 0.76 -17.91 8.81
N ARG A 134 0.01 -16.84 8.98
CA ARG A 134 0.50 -15.45 9.02
C ARG A 134 -0.02 -14.78 10.28
N ILE A 135 0.88 -14.43 11.19
CA ILE A 135 0.53 -13.85 12.50
C ILE A 135 1.35 -12.60 12.80
N GLY A 136 0.73 -11.56 13.34
CA GLY A 136 1.42 -10.32 13.69
C GLY A 136 0.49 -9.16 14.01
N LEU A 137 1.09 -8.00 14.23
CA LEU A 137 0.44 -6.76 14.68
C LEU A 137 0.69 -5.63 13.67
N PRO A 138 -0.13 -5.50 12.60
CA PRO A 138 0.07 -4.55 11.52
C PRO A 138 -0.44 -3.13 11.80
N GLU A 139 -0.91 -2.83 13.00
CA GLU A 139 -1.64 -1.60 13.37
C GLU A 139 -0.86 -0.32 13.06
N THR A 140 0.47 -0.32 13.18
CA THR A 140 1.28 0.88 12.91
C THR A 140 1.25 1.30 11.43
N LYS A 141 0.96 0.38 10.51
CA LYS A 141 0.70 0.70 9.10
C LYS A 141 -0.62 1.45 8.88
N LEU A 142 -1.52 1.39 9.84
CA LEU A 142 -2.80 2.11 9.86
C LEU A 142 -2.73 3.41 10.68
N GLY A 143 -1.52 3.78 11.17
CA GLY A 143 -1.34 4.99 11.98
C GLY A 143 -1.77 4.87 13.43
N ILE A 144 -2.07 3.66 13.90
CA ILE A 144 -2.41 3.32 15.29
C ILE A 144 -1.41 2.28 15.84
N MET A 145 -1.57 1.88 17.07
CA MET A 145 -0.81 0.79 17.68
C MET A 145 -1.76 -0.32 18.16
N PRO A 146 -1.27 -1.50 18.56
CA PRO A 146 -2.12 -2.51 19.19
C PRO A 146 -2.90 -1.91 20.37
N GLY A 147 -4.18 -2.27 20.51
CA GLY A 147 -5.08 -1.71 21.51
C GLY A 147 -5.80 -2.74 22.37
N PHE A 148 -5.65 -4.03 22.10
CA PHE A 148 -6.28 -5.12 22.86
C PHE A 148 -5.23 -5.97 23.61
N GLY A 149 -4.13 -5.32 24.05
CA GLY A 149 -3.09 -5.92 24.86
C GLY A 149 -1.93 -6.50 24.06
N GLY A 150 -1.85 -6.26 22.74
CA GLY A 150 -0.76 -6.77 21.89
C GLY A 150 0.60 -6.19 22.26
N SER A 151 0.68 -4.89 22.53
CA SER A 151 1.92 -4.23 22.98
C SER A 151 2.29 -4.57 24.44
N VAL A 152 1.35 -5.19 25.15
CA VAL A 152 1.58 -5.69 26.53
C VAL A 152 2.04 -7.14 26.54
N ARG A 153 1.29 -8.05 25.89
CA ARG A 153 1.54 -9.50 25.91
C ARG A 153 2.73 -9.91 25.07
N MET A 154 2.84 -9.40 23.83
CA MET A 154 3.89 -9.86 22.91
C MET A 154 5.31 -9.62 23.46
N PRO A 155 5.68 -8.47 24.02
CA PRO A 155 7.01 -8.26 24.61
C PRO A 155 7.29 -9.19 25.80
N ARG A 156 6.28 -9.54 26.58
CA ARG A 156 6.38 -10.42 27.74
C ARG A 156 6.57 -11.89 27.36
N MET A 157 6.10 -12.25 26.18
CA MET A 157 6.23 -13.63 25.64
C MET A 157 7.51 -13.83 24.84
N LEU A 158 7.88 -12.84 23.99
CA LEU A 158 8.96 -12.99 23.01
C LEU A 158 10.25 -12.24 23.40
N GLY A 159 10.20 -11.43 24.46
CA GLY A 159 11.23 -10.43 24.73
C GLY A 159 11.00 -9.11 23.94
N ALA A 160 11.65 -8.04 24.40
CA ALA A 160 11.45 -6.70 23.85
C ALA A 160 11.85 -6.61 22.38
N ASP A 161 12.99 -7.13 21.98
CA ASP A 161 13.54 -6.94 20.63
C ASP A 161 12.66 -7.55 19.54
N SER A 162 12.24 -8.82 19.70
CA SER A 162 11.37 -9.49 18.75
C SER A 162 9.99 -8.82 18.65
N ALA A 163 9.44 -8.38 19.78
CA ALA A 163 8.16 -7.68 19.80
C ALA A 163 8.24 -6.30 19.15
N LEU A 164 9.30 -5.53 19.43
CA LEU A 164 9.55 -4.21 18.84
C LEU A 164 9.72 -4.31 17.32
N GLU A 165 10.40 -5.34 16.81
CA GLU A 165 10.54 -5.57 15.37
C GLU A 165 9.19 -5.83 14.70
N ILE A 166 8.30 -6.59 15.32
CA ILE A 166 6.96 -6.90 14.78
C ILE A 166 6.05 -5.68 14.88
N ILE A 167 5.92 -5.09 16.07
CA ILE A 167 4.94 -4.04 16.36
C ILE A 167 5.32 -2.72 15.67
N ALA A 168 6.56 -2.24 15.83
CA ALA A 168 6.96 -0.96 15.28
C ALA A 168 6.98 -0.95 13.75
N ALA A 169 7.28 -2.08 13.11
CA ALA A 169 7.25 -2.20 11.66
C ALA A 169 5.88 -2.65 11.11
N GLY A 170 4.91 -2.96 11.97
CA GLY A 170 3.61 -3.48 11.56
C GLY A 170 3.71 -4.77 10.75
N LYS A 171 4.60 -5.68 11.15
CA LYS A 171 4.88 -6.91 10.41
C LYS A 171 3.99 -8.06 10.83
N ASP A 172 3.87 -9.02 9.93
CA ASP A 172 3.42 -10.37 10.20
C ASP A 172 4.54 -11.35 9.85
N VAL A 173 4.55 -12.50 10.51
CA VAL A 173 5.52 -13.58 10.32
C VAL A 173 4.82 -14.88 9.93
N GLY A 174 5.51 -15.72 9.17
CA GLY A 174 5.03 -17.07 8.83
C GLY A 174 5.28 -18.08 9.94
N ALA A 175 4.74 -19.30 9.76
CA ALA A 175 4.77 -20.38 10.74
C ALA A 175 6.16 -20.70 11.28
N ASP A 176 7.16 -20.86 10.41
CA ASP A 176 8.54 -21.22 10.81
C ASP A 176 9.18 -20.13 11.68
N GLN A 177 9.00 -18.85 11.30
CA GLN A 177 9.53 -17.74 12.09
C GLN A 177 8.75 -17.59 13.40
N ALA A 178 7.42 -17.76 13.39
CA ALA A 178 6.58 -17.71 14.59
C ALA A 178 7.00 -18.79 15.60
N LEU A 179 7.28 -20.01 15.14
CA LEU A 179 7.79 -21.10 15.97
C LEU A 179 9.18 -20.77 16.52
N LYS A 180 10.10 -20.28 15.67
CA LYS A 180 11.46 -19.93 16.06
C LYS A 180 11.53 -18.89 17.17
N ILE A 181 10.67 -17.89 17.14
CA ILE A 181 10.64 -16.80 18.14
C ILE A 181 9.74 -17.10 19.35
N GLY A 182 9.06 -18.25 19.37
CA GLY A 182 8.17 -18.66 20.48
C GLY A 182 6.78 -18.02 20.44
N LEU A 183 6.37 -17.44 19.29
CA LEU A 183 5.03 -16.87 19.11
C LEU A 183 3.96 -17.98 18.99
N VAL A 184 4.33 -19.16 18.47
CA VAL A 184 3.53 -20.38 18.50
C VAL A 184 4.34 -21.52 19.12
N ASP A 185 3.65 -22.50 19.69
CA ASP A 185 4.27 -23.63 20.42
C ASP A 185 4.50 -24.86 19.51
N GLY A 186 3.86 -24.90 18.34
CA GLY A 186 4.03 -25.96 17.36
C GLY A 186 3.38 -25.63 16.02
N VAL A 187 3.80 -26.37 14.99
CA VAL A 187 3.25 -26.27 13.63
C VAL A 187 2.90 -27.68 13.15
N VAL A 188 1.66 -27.89 12.72
CA VAL A 188 1.15 -29.18 12.25
C VAL A 188 0.34 -28.98 10.96
N LYS A 189 0.16 -30.06 10.19
CA LYS A 189 -0.71 -30.03 9.01
C LYS A 189 -2.15 -29.67 9.40
N ALA A 190 -2.88 -29.01 8.49
CA ALA A 190 -4.22 -28.50 8.75
C ALA A 190 -5.20 -29.58 9.27
N GLU A 191 -5.14 -30.80 8.70
CA GLU A 191 -5.96 -31.94 9.11
C GLU A 191 -5.63 -32.47 10.50
N LYS A 192 -4.49 -32.07 11.09
CA LYS A 192 -4.07 -32.47 12.44
C LYS A 192 -4.15 -31.35 13.46
N LEU A 193 -4.66 -30.16 13.07
CA LEU A 193 -4.64 -28.97 13.91
C LEU A 193 -5.45 -29.16 15.20
N VAL A 194 -6.71 -29.59 15.09
CA VAL A 194 -7.61 -29.77 16.25
C VAL A 194 -7.14 -30.94 17.11
N GLU A 195 -6.78 -32.07 16.50
CA GLU A 195 -6.27 -33.25 17.21
C GLU A 195 -5.00 -32.90 18.01
N GLY A 196 -4.04 -32.18 17.38
CA GLY A 196 -2.81 -31.77 18.04
C GLY A 196 -3.07 -30.78 19.18
N ALA A 197 -3.97 -29.81 18.97
CA ALA A 197 -4.35 -28.85 20.00
C ALA A 197 -5.00 -29.57 21.21
N MET A 198 -5.88 -30.51 20.97
CA MET A 198 -6.51 -31.35 22.03
C MET A 198 -5.49 -32.20 22.79
N ALA A 199 -4.46 -32.72 22.11
CA ALA A 199 -3.41 -33.49 22.77
C ALA A 199 -2.61 -32.60 23.75
N ILE A 200 -2.24 -31.39 23.33
CA ILE A 200 -1.56 -30.41 24.20
C ILE A 200 -2.46 -29.99 25.38
N LEU A 201 -3.73 -29.70 25.09
CA LEU A 201 -4.69 -29.30 26.14
C LEU A 201 -4.88 -30.40 27.23
N ARG A 202 -5.00 -31.64 26.81
CA ARG A 202 -5.10 -32.78 27.75
C ARG A 202 -3.83 -32.93 28.60
N GLN A 203 -2.64 -32.78 28.02
CA GLN A 203 -1.39 -32.77 28.79
C GLN A 203 -1.34 -31.62 29.82
N ALA A 204 -1.84 -30.44 29.45
CA ALA A 204 -1.94 -29.29 30.38
C ALA A 204 -2.95 -29.54 31.50
N ILE A 205 -4.10 -30.18 31.20
CA ILE A 205 -5.13 -30.58 32.19
C ILE A 205 -4.58 -31.62 33.16
N ASN A 206 -3.83 -32.61 32.66
CA ASN A 206 -3.25 -33.70 33.46
C ASN A 206 -2.02 -33.24 34.29
N GLY A 207 -1.51 -32.01 34.06
CA GLY A 207 -0.35 -31.51 34.78
C GLY A 207 1.00 -31.91 34.17
N ASP A 208 1.01 -32.53 32.98
CA ASP A 208 2.22 -32.87 32.23
C ASP A 208 2.87 -31.60 31.65
N LEU A 209 2.06 -30.56 31.40
CA LEU A 209 2.51 -29.20 30.97
C LEU A 209 2.05 -28.16 31.99
N ASP A 210 2.98 -27.32 32.43
CA ASP A 210 2.72 -26.23 33.38
C ASP A 210 2.20 -24.98 32.65
N TRP A 211 0.88 -24.93 32.45
CA TRP A 211 0.21 -23.81 31.80
C TRP A 211 0.24 -22.53 32.66
N LYS A 212 0.33 -22.65 33.99
CA LYS A 212 0.42 -21.50 34.90
C LYS A 212 1.76 -20.79 34.70
N ALA A 213 2.86 -21.55 34.67
CA ALA A 213 4.18 -21.00 34.37
C ALA A 213 4.25 -20.37 32.96
N LYS A 214 3.49 -20.90 32.00
CA LYS A 214 3.36 -20.35 30.64
C LYS A 214 2.60 -19.03 30.62
N ARG A 215 1.59 -18.85 31.47
CA ARG A 215 0.76 -17.63 31.61
C ARG A 215 1.45 -16.53 32.41
N GLN A 216 2.14 -16.91 33.49
CA GLN A 216 2.69 -15.98 34.48
C GLN A 216 3.51 -14.81 33.89
N PRO A 217 4.40 -15.00 32.90
CA PRO A 217 5.17 -13.89 32.34
C PRO A 217 4.31 -12.77 31.74
N LYS A 218 3.11 -13.08 31.23
CA LYS A 218 2.17 -12.13 30.63
C LYS A 218 1.56 -11.17 31.65
N LEU A 219 1.45 -11.60 32.90
CA LEU A 219 0.84 -10.87 34.01
C LEU A 219 1.85 -9.97 34.73
N GLU A 220 3.12 -10.34 34.70
CA GLU A 220 4.22 -9.69 35.42
C GLU A 220 4.90 -8.58 34.58
N PRO A 221 5.70 -7.70 35.23
CA PRO A 221 6.59 -6.80 34.50
C PRO A 221 7.53 -7.54 33.55
N LEU A 222 7.90 -6.87 32.45
CA LEU A 222 8.85 -7.42 31.51
C LEU A 222 10.23 -7.67 32.15
N LYS A 223 10.75 -8.90 32.04
CA LYS A 223 12.02 -9.29 32.63
C LYS A 223 13.20 -8.73 31.81
N LEU A 224 13.63 -7.51 32.11
CA LEU A 224 14.79 -6.85 31.49
C LEU A 224 15.65 -6.20 32.58
N SER A 225 16.96 -6.37 32.46
CA SER A 225 17.91 -5.54 33.19
C SER A 225 17.88 -4.10 32.69
N LYS A 226 18.38 -3.15 33.48
CA LYS A 226 18.45 -1.73 33.04
C LYS A 226 19.29 -1.56 31.75
N ILE A 227 20.35 -2.36 31.61
CA ILE A 227 21.26 -2.29 30.46
C ILE A 227 20.52 -2.80 29.21
N GLU A 228 19.91 -3.98 29.28
CA GLU A 228 19.10 -4.54 28.17
C GLU A 228 17.98 -3.59 27.75
N ALA A 229 17.22 -3.06 28.70
CA ALA A 229 16.17 -2.09 28.42
C ALA A 229 16.72 -0.85 27.69
N THR A 230 17.84 -0.29 28.18
CA THR A 230 18.46 0.88 27.55
C THR A 230 18.91 0.55 26.12
N MET A 231 19.54 -0.59 25.89
CA MET A 231 20.00 -0.99 24.55
C MET A 231 18.84 -1.22 23.61
N SER A 232 17.86 -2.06 23.98
CA SER A 232 16.71 -2.40 23.12
C SER A 232 15.90 -1.17 22.74
N PHE A 233 15.48 -0.36 23.72
CA PHE A 233 14.61 0.78 23.44
C PHE A 233 15.33 1.95 22.78
N THR A 234 16.61 2.21 23.09
CA THR A 234 17.38 3.27 22.43
C THR A 234 17.64 2.93 20.97
N ILE A 235 18.02 1.69 20.67
CA ILE A 235 18.25 1.23 19.30
C ILE A 235 16.93 1.26 18.53
N ALA A 236 15.84 0.73 19.09
CA ALA A 236 14.53 0.73 18.43
C ALA A 236 14.04 2.16 18.12
N LYS A 237 14.15 3.11 19.06
CA LYS A 237 13.81 4.52 18.80
C LYS A 237 14.65 5.13 17.67
N GLY A 238 15.96 4.85 17.64
CA GLY A 238 16.84 5.31 16.55
C GLY A 238 16.47 4.74 15.19
N MET A 239 16.22 3.43 15.11
CA MET A 239 15.80 2.75 13.88
C MET A 239 14.43 3.25 13.36
N VAL A 240 13.46 3.41 14.27
CA VAL A 240 12.13 3.91 13.92
C VAL A 240 12.20 5.37 13.43
N ALA A 241 12.98 6.22 14.10
CA ALA A 241 13.18 7.61 13.67
C ALA A 241 13.79 7.69 12.26
N GLN A 242 14.69 6.77 11.93
CA GLN A 242 15.31 6.71 10.60
C GLN A 242 14.37 6.17 9.52
N THR A 243 13.52 5.18 9.85
CA THR A 243 12.69 4.46 8.87
C THR A 243 11.31 5.06 8.68
N ALA A 244 10.62 5.40 9.76
CA ALA A 244 9.27 5.97 9.72
C ALA A 244 9.28 7.51 9.56
N GLY A 245 10.27 8.19 10.15
CA GLY A 245 10.35 9.63 10.12
C GLY A 245 9.28 10.34 10.99
N LYS A 246 9.21 11.67 10.85
CA LYS A 246 8.35 12.51 11.70
C LYS A 246 6.86 12.44 11.36
N HIS A 247 6.52 12.01 10.14
CA HIS A 247 5.14 11.99 9.62
C HIS A 247 4.34 10.75 10.02
N TYR A 248 4.96 9.78 10.69
CA TYR A 248 4.30 8.55 11.11
C TYR A 248 4.49 8.37 12.63
N PRO A 249 3.60 8.96 13.45
CA PRO A 249 3.76 8.95 14.91
C PRO A 249 3.56 7.57 15.55
N ALA A 250 2.78 6.67 14.93
CA ALA A 250 2.41 5.39 15.52
C ALA A 250 3.60 4.47 15.86
N PRO A 251 4.59 4.24 14.98
CA PRO A 251 5.72 3.37 15.30
C PRO A 251 6.52 3.83 16.51
N ILE A 252 6.85 5.13 16.59
CA ILE A 252 7.63 5.65 17.74
C ILE A 252 6.81 5.68 19.02
N THR A 253 5.51 5.93 18.93
CA THR A 253 4.59 5.88 20.08
C THR A 253 4.52 4.46 20.62
N ALA A 254 4.39 3.44 19.77
CA ALA A 254 4.38 2.05 20.18
C ALA A 254 5.67 1.67 20.94
N VAL A 255 6.86 2.06 20.43
CA VAL A 255 8.15 1.81 21.12
C VAL A 255 8.17 2.48 22.49
N LYS A 256 7.77 3.76 22.58
CA LYS A 256 7.75 4.50 23.85
C LYS A 256 6.75 3.91 24.85
N THR A 257 5.61 3.43 24.37
CA THR A 257 4.59 2.79 25.21
C THR A 257 5.09 1.48 25.80
N ILE A 258 5.71 0.61 24.98
CA ILE A 258 6.30 -0.65 25.44
C ILE A 258 7.40 -0.39 26.46
N GLU A 259 8.29 0.60 26.22
CA GLU A 259 9.32 1.02 27.17
C GLU A 259 8.73 1.46 28.51
N ALA A 260 7.73 2.34 28.49
CA ALA A 260 7.08 2.82 29.71
C ALA A 260 6.33 1.71 30.46
N ALA A 261 5.69 0.80 29.71
CA ALA A 261 4.91 -0.31 30.22
C ALA A 261 5.76 -1.47 30.76
N ALA A 262 7.04 -1.53 30.41
CA ALA A 262 7.92 -2.67 30.72
C ALA A 262 8.02 -2.99 32.23
N ARG A 263 7.93 -2.00 33.08
CA ARG A 263 8.07 -2.11 34.54
C ARG A 263 6.76 -2.37 35.30
N PHE A 264 5.62 -2.39 34.61
CA PHE A 264 4.30 -2.50 35.21
C PHE A 264 3.69 -3.88 35.00
N VAL A 265 2.77 -4.28 35.85
CA VAL A 265 1.93 -5.46 35.65
C VAL A 265 0.95 -5.25 34.49
N ARG A 266 0.29 -6.33 34.04
CA ARG A 266 -0.58 -6.32 32.86
C ARG A 266 -1.62 -5.19 32.86
N GLU A 267 -2.33 -4.98 33.96
CA GLU A 267 -3.41 -3.97 34.05
C GLU A 267 -2.88 -2.54 33.87
N GLU A 268 -1.80 -2.21 34.56
CA GLU A 268 -1.17 -0.88 34.46
C GLU A 268 -0.58 -0.67 33.07
N ALA A 269 0.04 -1.70 32.48
CA ALA A 269 0.57 -1.69 31.14
C ALA A 269 -0.53 -1.50 30.08
N SER A 270 -1.69 -2.17 30.22
CA SER A 270 -2.85 -2.02 29.37
C SER A 270 -3.45 -0.61 29.43
N ASN A 271 -3.44 0.02 30.62
CA ASN A 271 -3.85 1.41 30.78
C ASN A 271 -2.92 2.38 30.02
N LEU A 272 -1.61 2.10 29.99
CA LEU A 272 -0.66 2.89 29.20
C LEU A 272 -0.86 2.68 27.69
N GLU A 273 -1.15 1.46 27.26
CA GLU A 273 -1.50 1.14 25.87
C GLU A 273 -2.73 1.96 25.43
N ASN A 274 -3.82 1.95 26.20
CA ASN A 274 -5.02 2.74 25.93
C ASN A 274 -4.73 4.25 25.84
N LYS A 275 -3.99 4.79 26.81
CA LYS A 275 -3.60 6.22 26.82
C LYS A 275 -2.77 6.62 25.61
N SER A 276 -2.03 5.70 25.01
CA SER A 276 -1.22 5.95 23.82
C SER A 276 -2.00 5.72 22.52
N PHE A 277 -2.94 4.78 22.50
CA PHE A 277 -3.79 4.47 21.36
C PHE A 277 -4.75 5.63 21.02
N VAL A 278 -5.45 6.17 22.04
CA VAL A 278 -6.52 7.16 21.85
C VAL A 278 -6.04 8.40 21.08
N PRO A 279 -4.93 9.07 21.45
CA PRO A 279 -4.43 10.20 20.67
C PRO A 279 -4.04 9.84 19.24
N LEU A 280 -3.46 8.63 18.99
CA LEU A 280 -3.10 8.17 17.66
C LEU A 280 -4.34 8.02 16.77
N ALA A 281 -5.40 7.42 17.28
CA ALA A 281 -6.66 7.22 16.56
C ALA A 281 -7.28 8.53 16.06
N HIS A 282 -7.08 9.64 16.81
CA HIS A 282 -7.59 10.97 16.44
C HIS A 282 -6.67 11.75 15.49
N THR A 283 -5.52 11.20 15.08
CA THR A 283 -4.62 11.86 14.14
C THR A 283 -5.18 11.86 12.71
N ASN A 284 -4.79 12.85 11.92
CA ASN A 284 -5.07 12.86 10.48
C ASN A 284 -4.35 11.72 9.75
N GLU A 285 -3.16 11.36 10.23
CA GLU A 285 -2.36 10.25 9.71
C GLU A 285 -3.10 8.91 9.85
N ALA A 286 -3.71 8.63 10.98
CA ALA A 286 -4.51 7.42 11.19
C ALA A 286 -5.72 7.39 10.24
N ARG A 287 -6.48 8.49 10.15
CA ARG A 287 -7.61 8.60 9.21
C ARG A 287 -7.18 8.43 7.75
N ALA A 288 -6.06 9.01 7.37
CA ALA A 288 -5.50 8.90 6.01
C ALA A 288 -5.08 7.47 5.69
N LEU A 289 -4.33 6.81 6.58
CA LEU A 289 -3.83 5.46 6.38
C LEU A 289 -4.94 4.41 6.38
N VAL A 290 -5.93 4.53 7.27
CA VAL A 290 -7.15 3.73 7.23
C VAL A 290 -7.92 3.99 5.93
N GLY A 291 -8.03 5.25 5.51
CA GLY A 291 -8.64 5.63 4.23
C GLY A 291 -7.96 4.97 3.03
N ILE A 292 -6.62 4.94 2.99
CA ILE A 292 -5.86 4.22 1.95
C ILE A 292 -6.18 2.72 1.96
N PHE A 293 -6.20 2.11 3.13
CA PHE A 293 -6.54 0.69 3.24
C PHE A 293 -7.94 0.40 2.65
N LEU A 294 -8.93 1.21 2.99
CA LEU A 294 -10.30 1.07 2.48
C LEU A 294 -10.38 1.34 0.97
N ASN A 295 -9.66 2.34 0.48
CA ASN A 295 -9.57 2.65 -0.95
C ASN A 295 -8.92 1.50 -1.73
N ASP A 296 -7.85 0.88 -1.19
CA ASP A 296 -7.21 -0.29 -1.80
C ASP A 296 -8.18 -1.48 -1.90
N GLN A 297 -8.96 -1.74 -0.84
CA GLN A 297 -10.03 -2.74 -0.85
C GLN A 297 -11.11 -2.43 -1.90
N TYR A 298 -11.52 -1.17 -1.99
CA TYR A 298 -12.49 -0.70 -2.98
C TYR A 298 -12.00 -0.94 -4.42
N VAL A 299 -10.77 -0.52 -4.73
CA VAL A 299 -10.16 -0.67 -6.06
C VAL A 299 -10.02 -2.15 -6.43
N LYS A 300 -9.53 -2.99 -5.51
CA LYS A 300 -9.44 -4.45 -5.70
C LYS A 300 -10.81 -5.10 -5.88
N GLY A 301 -11.79 -4.68 -5.11
CA GLY A 301 -13.17 -5.14 -5.22
C GLY A 301 -13.80 -4.80 -6.58
N LYS A 302 -13.55 -3.57 -7.07
CA LYS A 302 -13.99 -3.12 -8.39
C LYS A 302 -13.32 -3.93 -9.51
N ALA A 303 -12.00 -4.15 -9.44
CA ALA A 303 -11.27 -5.00 -10.38
C ALA A 303 -11.83 -6.45 -10.39
N LYS A 304 -12.04 -7.05 -9.21
CA LYS A 304 -12.63 -8.39 -9.08
C LYS A 304 -14.03 -8.48 -9.70
N LYS A 305 -14.86 -7.44 -9.50
CA LYS A 305 -16.20 -7.39 -10.09
C LYS A 305 -16.15 -7.29 -11.62
N LEU A 306 -15.23 -6.47 -12.14
CA LEU A 306 -15.05 -6.27 -13.59
C LEU A 306 -14.55 -7.56 -14.29
N THR A 307 -13.75 -8.37 -13.60
CA THR A 307 -13.13 -9.58 -14.17
C THR A 307 -13.88 -10.87 -13.85
N LYS A 308 -15.07 -10.80 -13.23
CA LYS A 308 -15.81 -11.97 -12.73
C LYS A 308 -16.08 -13.02 -13.82
N ASP A 309 -16.45 -12.56 -15.03
CA ASP A 309 -16.87 -13.39 -16.14
C ASP A 309 -15.83 -13.49 -17.26
N VAL A 310 -14.58 -13.11 -16.98
CA VAL A 310 -13.49 -13.07 -17.96
C VAL A 310 -12.36 -14.02 -17.54
N GLU A 311 -11.91 -14.85 -18.47
CA GLU A 311 -10.74 -15.71 -18.24
C GLU A 311 -9.46 -14.86 -18.18
N THR A 312 -8.64 -15.15 -17.17
CA THR A 312 -7.30 -14.55 -17.09
C THR A 312 -6.45 -15.03 -18.26
N PRO A 313 -5.73 -14.14 -18.97
CA PRO A 313 -4.84 -14.52 -20.06
C PRO A 313 -3.86 -15.62 -19.66
N LYS A 314 -3.76 -16.66 -20.49
CA LYS A 314 -2.90 -17.83 -20.27
C LYS A 314 -1.50 -17.64 -20.86
N GLN A 315 -1.42 -16.82 -21.93
CA GLN A 315 -0.17 -16.47 -22.58
C GLN A 315 -0.22 -15.02 -23.08
N ALA A 316 0.87 -14.30 -22.87
CA ALA A 316 1.02 -12.90 -23.28
C ALA A 316 2.17 -12.70 -24.27
N ALA A 317 2.20 -11.54 -24.93
CA ALA A 317 3.37 -11.11 -25.66
C ALA A 317 3.72 -9.65 -25.32
N VAL A 318 5.00 -9.32 -25.46
CA VAL A 318 5.54 -7.97 -25.29
C VAL A 318 6.32 -7.59 -26.54
N LEU A 319 6.01 -6.44 -27.11
CA LEU A 319 6.74 -5.84 -28.24
C LEU A 319 7.67 -4.77 -27.70
N GLY A 320 8.97 -4.95 -27.97
CA GLY A 320 10.04 -4.15 -27.38
C GLY A 320 10.64 -4.83 -26.14
N ALA A 321 11.94 -5.10 -26.17
CA ALA A 321 12.68 -5.75 -25.09
C ALA A 321 13.60 -4.77 -24.32
N GLY A 322 13.25 -3.48 -24.34
CA GLY A 322 13.91 -2.46 -23.52
C GLY A 322 13.60 -2.60 -22.04
N ILE A 323 13.94 -1.57 -21.24
CA ILE A 323 13.76 -1.55 -19.79
C ILE A 323 12.30 -1.84 -19.40
N MET A 324 11.33 -1.20 -20.07
CA MET A 324 9.91 -1.42 -19.77
C MET A 324 9.45 -2.79 -20.25
N GLY A 325 9.69 -3.16 -21.51
CA GLY A 325 9.23 -4.44 -22.04
C GLY A 325 9.86 -5.64 -21.33
N GLY A 326 11.16 -5.60 -21.03
CA GLY A 326 11.83 -6.62 -20.23
C GLY A 326 11.25 -6.73 -18.82
N GLY A 327 10.94 -5.59 -18.18
CA GLY A 327 10.30 -5.53 -16.87
C GLY A 327 8.87 -6.11 -16.86
N ILE A 328 8.08 -5.85 -17.92
CA ILE A 328 6.72 -6.39 -18.08
C ILE A 328 6.79 -7.91 -18.31
N ALA A 329 7.69 -8.37 -19.19
CA ALA A 329 7.90 -9.79 -19.45
C ALA A 329 8.30 -10.54 -18.17
N TYR A 330 9.27 -10.01 -17.42
CA TYR A 330 9.65 -10.55 -16.11
C TYR A 330 8.46 -10.66 -15.16
N GLN A 331 7.70 -9.58 -14.99
CA GLN A 331 6.59 -9.54 -14.02
C GLN A 331 5.49 -10.54 -14.39
N SER A 332 5.17 -10.68 -15.67
CA SER A 332 4.20 -11.65 -16.17
C SER A 332 4.65 -13.09 -15.91
N ALA A 333 5.88 -13.43 -16.32
CA ALA A 333 6.49 -14.75 -16.13
C ALA A 333 6.61 -15.11 -14.63
N TRP A 334 7.08 -14.16 -13.81
CA TRP A 334 7.18 -14.33 -12.36
C TRP A 334 5.85 -14.70 -11.70
N LYS A 335 4.73 -14.18 -12.23
CA LYS A 335 3.37 -14.45 -11.75
C LYS A 335 2.66 -15.59 -12.48
N GLY A 336 3.40 -16.33 -13.31
CA GLY A 336 2.93 -17.58 -13.91
C GLY A 336 2.17 -17.42 -15.24
N VAL A 337 2.30 -16.27 -15.92
CA VAL A 337 1.81 -16.08 -17.28
C VAL A 337 3.00 -16.04 -18.24
N PRO A 338 3.20 -17.08 -19.06
CA PRO A 338 4.27 -17.15 -20.07
C PRO A 338 4.21 -15.98 -21.06
N VAL A 339 5.37 -15.54 -21.53
CA VAL A 339 5.49 -14.34 -22.38
C VAL A 339 6.38 -14.62 -23.59
N VAL A 340 5.89 -14.27 -24.78
CA VAL A 340 6.72 -14.10 -25.97
C VAL A 340 7.23 -12.65 -26.00
N MET A 341 8.54 -12.44 -25.96
CA MET A 341 9.16 -11.12 -25.96
C MET A 341 9.85 -10.86 -27.29
N LYS A 342 9.28 -9.97 -28.12
CA LYS A 342 9.77 -9.65 -29.46
C LYS A 342 10.49 -8.30 -29.48
N ASP A 343 11.64 -8.27 -30.16
CA ASP A 343 12.32 -7.04 -30.58
C ASP A 343 12.85 -7.16 -31.99
N ILE A 344 13.35 -6.08 -32.58
CA ILE A 344 13.92 -6.02 -33.93
C ILE A 344 15.39 -6.38 -33.95
N ASN A 345 16.06 -6.50 -32.80
CA ASN A 345 17.47 -6.84 -32.70
C ASN A 345 17.82 -7.65 -31.44
N ASP A 346 18.85 -8.49 -31.56
CA ASP A 346 19.34 -9.37 -30.50
C ASP A 346 19.86 -8.61 -29.27
N LYS A 347 20.40 -7.40 -29.45
CA LYS A 347 20.95 -6.61 -28.36
C LYS A 347 19.84 -6.21 -27.37
N SER A 348 18.68 -5.79 -27.87
CA SER A 348 17.51 -5.47 -27.04
C SER A 348 16.95 -6.72 -26.36
N LEU A 349 16.86 -7.85 -27.07
CA LEU A 349 16.41 -9.12 -26.46
C LEU A 349 17.35 -9.53 -25.32
N THR A 350 18.66 -9.44 -25.54
CA THR A 350 19.67 -9.71 -24.51
C THR A 350 19.52 -8.80 -23.32
N LEU A 351 19.25 -7.51 -23.52
CA LEU A 351 18.99 -6.56 -22.43
C LEU A 351 17.79 -6.98 -21.60
N GLY A 352 16.65 -7.26 -22.22
CA GLY A 352 15.43 -7.69 -21.52
C GLY A 352 15.62 -8.98 -20.72
N MET A 353 16.28 -9.99 -21.31
CA MET A 353 16.60 -11.25 -20.64
C MET A 353 17.59 -11.06 -19.49
N THR A 354 18.60 -10.20 -19.65
CA THR A 354 19.59 -9.89 -18.60
C THR A 354 18.92 -9.21 -17.40
N GLU A 355 18.01 -8.26 -17.62
CA GLU A 355 17.30 -7.62 -16.52
C GLU A 355 16.37 -8.60 -15.79
N ALA A 356 15.67 -9.48 -16.50
CA ALA A 356 14.87 -10.55 -15.89
C ALA A 356 15.73 -11.49 -15.03
N ALA A 357 16.86 -11.96 -15.56
CA ALA A 357 17.80 -12.83 -14.85
C ALA A 357 18.37 -12.14 -13.60
N LYS A 358 18.74 -10.86 -13.70
CA LYS A 358 19.25 -10.05 -12.56
C LYS A 358 18.24 -9.93 -11.44
N LEU A 359 16.97 -9.73 -11.74
CA LEU A 359 15.90 -9.66 -10.74
C LEU A 359 15.67 -11.00 -10.06
N LEU A 360 15.70 -12.11 -10.80
CA LEU A 360 15.57 -13.46 -10.26
C LEU A 360 16.77 -13.86 -9.39
N ASN A 361 17.99 -13.55 -9.83
CA ASN A 361 19.19 -13.80 -9.04
C ASN A 361 19.14 -13.08 -7.68
N LYS A 362 18.64 -11.83 -7.62
CA LYS A 362 18.41 -11.14 -6.33
C LYS A 362 17.42 -11.85 -5.42
N GLN A 363 16.41 -12.55 -5.96
CA GLN A 363 15.49 -13.35 -5.14
C GLN A 363 16.17 -14.64 -4.64
N LEU A 364 16.99 -15.27 -5.49
CA LEU A 364 17.79 -16.45 -5.13
C LEU A 364 18.81 -16.12 -4.02
N GLU A 365 19.58 -15.04 -4.18
CA GLU A 365 20.56 -14.56 -3.16
C GLU A 365 19.91 -14.25 -1.81
N ARG A 366 18.65 -13.83 -1.81
CA ARG A 366 17.87 -13.57 -0.59
C ARG A 366 17.19 -14.82 -0.03
N GLY A 367 17.41 -15.98 -0.62
CA GLY A 367 16.81 -17.25 -0.20
C GLY A 367 15.27 -17.29 -0.37
N LYS A 368 14.69 -16.42 -1.22
CA LYS A 368 13.25 -16.39 -1.48
C LYS A 368 12.78 -17.40 -2.52
N ILE A 369 13.69 -17.87 -3.35
CA ILE A 369 13.49 -18.92 -4.35
C ILE A 369 14.74 -19.81 -4.40
N ASP A 370 14.57 -21.01 -4.96
CA ASP A 370 15.65 -21.92 -5.32
C ASP A 370 16.02 -21.82 -6.82
N GLY A 371 17.05 -22.56 -7.23
CA GLY A 371 17.51 -22.59 -8.62
C GLY A 371 16.48 -23.20 -9.58
N LEU A 372 15.65 -24.16 -9.13
CA LEU A 372 14.59 -24.76 -9.95
C LEU A 372 13.50 -23.73 -10.25
N LYS A 373 13.09 -22.96 -9.26
CA LYS A 373 12.12 -21.87 -9.46
C LYS A 373 12.66 -20.80 -10.40
N LEU A 374 13.94 -20.41 -10.25
CA LEU A 374 14.59 -19.46 -11.16
C LEU A 374 14.55 -19.98 -12.60
N ALA A 375 15.02 -21.21 -12.85
CA ALA A 375 15.03 -21.82 -14.16
C ALA A 375 13.62 -21.92 -14.77
N GLY A 376 12.64 -22.31 -13.94
CA GLY A 376 11.23 -22.39 -14.33
C GLY A 376 10.66 -21.06 -14.80
N VAL A 377 10.98 -19.94 -14.12
CA VAL A 377 10.50 -18.61 -14.55
C VAL A 377 11.17 -18.15 -15.82
N ILE A 378 12.50 -18.27 -15.92
CA ILE A 378 13.25 -17.85 -17.14
C ILE A 378 12.78 -18.63 -18.37
N SER A 379 12.51 -19.93 -18.24
CA SER A 379 12.06 -20.78 -19.36
C SER A 379 10.66 -20.40 -19.89
N THR A 380 9.92 -19.56 -19.20
CA THR A 380 8.60 -19.06 -19.65
C THR A 380 8.68 -17.70 -20.36
N ILE A 381 9.87 -17.12 -20.51
CA ILE A 381 10.11 -15.92 -21.33
C ILE A 381 10.76 -16.38 -22.63
N HIS A 382 10.05 -16.21 -23.75
CA HIS A 382 10.49 -16.67 -25.08
C HIS A 382 10.93 -15.47 -25.93
N PRO A 383 12.24 -15.17 -26.02
CA PRO A 383 12.71 -14.08 -26.85
C PRO A 383 12.63 -14.48 -28.36
N THR A 384 12.22 -13.55 -29.22
CA THR A 384 12.11 -13.75 -30.66
C THR A 384 12.36 -12.47 -31.45
N LEU A 385 12.89 -12.59 -32.65
CA LEU A 385 13.04 -11.48 -33.60
C LEU A 385 11.85 -11.35 -34.58
N ASP A 386 10.98 -12.34 -34.63
CA ASP A 386 9.81 -12.41 -35.49
C ASP A 386 8.52 -12.58 -34.69
N TYR A 387 7.44 -12.94 -35.37
CA TYR A 387 6.13 -13.17 -34.72
C TYR A 387 5.87 -14.65 -34.35
N ALA A 388 6.91 -15.46 -34.22
CA ALA A 388 6.74 -16.85 -33.79
C ALA A 388 6.02 -16.93 -32.41
N GLY A 389 4.93 -17.68 -32.36
CA GLY A 389 4.11 -17.86 -31.13
C GLY A 389 3.05 -16.80 -30.90
N PHE A 390 2.96 -15.74 -31.71
CA PHE A 390 1.91 -14.70 -31.57
C PHE A 390 0.51 -15.21 -31.94
N ASP A 391 0.42 -16.27 -32.68
CA ASP A 391 -0.84 -16.96 -33.01
C ASP A 391 -1.54 -17.63 -31.82
N ARG A 392 -0.89 -17.67 -30.65
CA ARG A 392 -1.38 -18.32 -29.43
C ARG A 392 -1.63 -17.38 -28.26
N VAL A 393 -1.19 -16.12 -28.35
CA VAL A 393 -1.28 -15.19 -27.24
C VAL A 393 -2.69 -14.63 -27.08
N ASP A 394 -3.09 -14.41 -25.84
CA ASP A 394 -4.38 -13.83 -25.48
C ASP A 394 -4.33 -12.30 -25.40
N VAL A 395 -3.15 -11.76 -25.10
CA VAL A 395 -2.91 -10.32 -24.94
C VAL A 395 -1.50 -9.97 -25.38
N VAL A 396 -1.36 -8.83 -26.04
CA VAL A 396 -0.07 -8.24 -26.44
C VAL A 396 0.03 -6.84 -25.83
N VAL A 397 1.17 -6.51 -25.23
CA VAL A 397 1.49 -5.12 -24.85
C VAL A 397 2.65 -4.60 -25.67
N GLU A 398 2.43 -3.47 -26.34
CA GLU A 398 3.44 -2.75 -27.09
C GLU A 398 4.20 -1.80 -26.14
N ALA A 399 5.52 -1.91 -26.12
CA ALA A 399 6.45 -1.10 -25.33
C ALA A 399 7.69 -0.68 -26.17
N VAL A 400 7.47 -0.35 -27.45
CA VAL A 400 8.51 0.17 -28.36
C VAL A 400 8.74 1.68 -28.11
N VAL A 401 9.62 2.30 -28.89
CA VAL A 401 9.95 3.73 -28.76
C VAL A 401 8.70 4.63 -28.78
N GLU A 402 8.75 5.71 -28.00
CA GLU A 402 7.62 6.65 -27.82
C GLU A 402 7.49 7.56 -29.06
N ASN A 403 7.03 6.97 -30.15
CA ASN A 403 6.80 7.63 -31.44
C ASN A 403 5.47 7.16 -32.04
N PRO A 404 4.50 8.06 -32.31
CA PRO A 404 3.18 7.68 -32.80
C PRO A 404 3.22 6.89 -34.13
N LYS A 405 4.09 7.27 -35.05
CA LYS A 405 4.19 6.59 -36.36
C LYS A 405 4.70 5.17 -36.21
N VAL A 406 5.74 4.97 -35.38
CA VAL A 406 6.31 3.64 -35.11
C VAL A 406 5.31 2.76 -34.40
N LYS A 407 4.64 3.27 -33.36
CA LYS A 407 3.62 2.53 -32.61
C LYS A 407 2.45 2.10 -33.48
N LYS A 408 1.91 3.02 -34.31
CA LYS A 408 0.84 2.72 -35.28
C LYS A 408 1.23 1.62 -36.24
N ALA A 409 2.44 1.68 -36.81
CA ALA A 409 2.93 0.66 -37.73
C ALA A 409 3.09 -0.72 -37.08
N VAL A 410 3.69 -0.76 -35.87
CA VAL A 410 3.90 -2.00 -35.10
C VAL A 410 2.58 -2.62 -34.67
N LEU A 411 1.63 -1.81 -34.20
CA LEU A 411 0.31 -2.29 -33.79
C LEU A 411 -0.48 -2.86 -34.97
N ALA A 412 -0.51 -2.16 -36.12
CA ALA A 412 -1.18 -2.62 -37.33
C ALA A 412 -0.57 -3.93 -37.87
N GLU A 413 0.77 -4.05 -37.90
CA GLU A 413 1.45 -5.27 -38.26
C GLU A 413 1.12 -6.43 -37.32
N THR A 414 1.15 -6.16 -35.98
CA THR A 414 0.86 -7.17 -34.97
C THR A 414 -0.55 -7.70 -35.07
N GLU A 415 -1.52 -6.82 -35.33
CA GLU A 415 -2.92 -7.20 -35.47
C GLU A 415 -3.15 -8.28 -36.54
N GLN A 416 -2.35 -8.29 -37.61
CA GLN A 416 -2.40 -9.29 -38.67
C GLN A 416 -1.72 -10.62 -38.28
N LYS A 417 -0.98 -10.67 -37.17
CA LYS A 417 -0.22 -11.85 -36.71
C LYS A 417 -0.82 -12.58 -35.54
N VAL A 418 -1.86 -11.98 -34.94
CA VAL A 418 -2.55 -12.53 -33.77
C VAL A 418 -3.95 -13.03 -34.13
N ARG A 419 -4.56 -13.80 -33.25
CA ARG A 419 -5.94 -14.24 -33.39
C ARG A 419 -6.92 -13.05 -33.38
N PRO A 420 -8.10 -13.20 -33.98
CA PRO A 420 -9.12 -12.12 -33.98
C PRO A 420 -9.57 -11.68 -32.57
N ASP A 421 -9.50 -12.57 -31.58
CA ASP A 421 -9.91 -12.35 -30.18
C ASP A 421 -8.76 -11.91 -29.25
N THR A 422 -7.54 -11.81 -29.80
CA THR A 422 -6.38 -11.30 -29.06
C THR A 422 -6.54 -9.80 -28.78
N VAL A 423 -6.32 -9.40 -27.54
CA VAL A 423 -6.32 -8.00 -27.13
C VAL A 423 -4.95 -7.39 -27.35
N LEU A 424 -4.90 -6.23 -27.97
CA LEU A 424 -3.70 -5.39 -28.07
C LEU A 424 -3.75 -4.28 -27.04
N ALA A 425 -2.61 -3.95 -26.47
CA ALA A 425 -2.47 -2.81 -25.55
C ALA A 425 -1.19 -2.03 -25.86
N SER A 426 -1.18 -0.73 -25.57
CA SER A 426 0.04 0.08 -25.65
C SER A 426 0.48 0.57 -24.27
N ASN A 427 1.78 0.49 -24.01
CA ASN A 427 2.42 1.04 -22.82
C ASN A 427 2.88 2.50 -23.02
N THR A 428 2.31 3.21 -23.98
CA THR A 428 2.60 4.63 -24.17
C THR A 428 2.32 5.41 -22.88
N SER A 429 3.09 6.48 -22.64
CA SER A 429 2.97 7.32 -21.44
C SER A 429 2.14 8.58 -21.67
N THR A 430 2.02 9.03 -22.93
CA THR A 430 1.41 10.35 -23.24
C THR A 430 0.53 10.35 -24.49
N ILE A 431 0.74 9.43 -25.44
CA ILE A 431 0.00 9.42 -26.70
C ILE A 431 -1.42 8.90 -26.46
N PRO A 432 -2.48 9.65 -26.84
CA PRO A 432 -3.85 9.19 -26.70
C PRO A 432 -4.09 7.81 -27.36
N ILE A 433 -4.72 6.93 -26.61
CA ILE A 433 -5.05 5.57 -27.07
C ILE A 433 -5.96 5.60 -28.29
N SER A 434 -6.94 6.51 -28.31
CA SER A 434 -7.86 6.71 -29.43
C SER A 434 -7.13 7.14 -30.71
N GLU A 435 -6.00 7.85 -30.59
CA GLU A 435 -5.14 8.19 -31.74
C GLU A 435 -4.42 6.96 -32.30
N LEU A 436 -3.90 6.09 -31.46
CA LEU A 436 -3.23 4.85 -31.88
C LEU A 436 -4.23 3.86 -32.47
N ALA A 437 -5.44 3.79 -31.93
CA ALA A 437 -6.53 2.92 -32.38
C ALA A 437 -6.92 3.15 -33.84
N ASN A 438 -6.69 4.34 -34.40
CA ASN A 438 -7.00 4.66 -35.79
C ASN A 438 -6.15 3.87 -36.82
N ALA A 439 -5.09 3.21 -36.39
CA ALA A 439 -4.28 2.34 -37.24
C ALA A 439 -4.76 0.87 -37.28
N LEU A 440 -5.77 0.52 -36.50
CA LEU A 440 -6.25 -0.85 -36.29
C LEU A 440 -7.57 -1.11 -37.06
N GLU A 441 -7.74 -2.34 -37.51
CA GLU A 441 -8.98 -2.83 -38.11
C GLU A 441 -10.02 -3.21 -37.03
N ARG A 442 -9.54 -3.63 -35.83
CA ARG A 442 -10.33 -4.07 -34.67
C ARG A 442 -10.04 -3.20 -33.45
N PRO A 443 -10.31 -1.89 -33.50
CA PRO A 443 -9.99 -0.96 -32.42
C PRO A 443 -10.73 -1.26 -31.13
N GLU A 444 -11.82 -2.04 -31.13
CA GLU A 444 -12.56 -2.53 -29.96
C GLU A 444 -11.71 -3.50 -29.11
N ASN A 445 -10.73 -4.18 -29.73
CA ASN A 445 -9.79 -5.07 -29.06
C ASN A 445 -8.49 -4.35 -28.61
N PHE A 446 -8.53 -3.03 -28.52
CA PHE A 446 -7.35 -2.24 -28.18
C PHE A 446 -7.60 -1.30 -26.99
N CYS A 447 -6.62 -1.17 -26.10
CA CYS A 447 -6.63 -0.23 -24.98
C CYS A 447 -5.21 0.22 -24.59
N GLY A 448 -5.08 1.09 -23.62
CA GLY A 448 -3.80 1.40 -22.99
C GLY A 448 -3.54 0.50 -21.78
N MET A 449 -2.25 0.18 -21.56
CA MET A 449 -1.78 -0.52 -20.36
C MET A 449 -0.47 0.11 -19.91
N HIS A 450 -0.58 1.20 -19.16
CA HIS A 450 0.55 2.04 -18.78
C HIS A 450 1.14 1.57 -17.46
N PHE A 451 2.37 1.03 -17.54
CA PHE A 451 3.18 0.63 -16.39
C PHE A 451 4.11 1.74 -15.96
N PHE A 452 4.53 1.69 -14.70
CA PHE A 452 5.48 2.62 -14.11
C PHE A 452 6.82 1.96 -13.85
N ASN A 453 7.91 2.69 -14.11
CA ASN A 453 9.26 2.20 -13.88
C ASN A 453 9.68 2.38 -12.40
N PRO A 454 10.29 1.37 -11.76
CA PRO A 454 10.56 0.00 -12.24
C PRO A 454 9.35 -0.93 -12.09
N VAL A 455 9.01 -1.64 -13.17
CA VAL A 455 7.77 -2.45 -13.26
C VAL A 455 7.59 -3.40 -12.08
N HIS A 456 8.64 -4.08 -11.63
CA HIS A 456 8.56 -5.06 -10.53
C HIS A 456 8.26 -4.45 -9.15
N ARG A 457 8.40 -3.12 -8.98
CA ARG A 457 8.17 -2.42 -7.70
C ARG A 457 6.90 -1.59 -7.69
N MET A 458 6.62 -0.92 -8.80
CA MET A 458 5.48 -0.02 -8.88
C MET A 458 4.17 -0.80 -8.90
N PRO A 459 3.29 -0.59 -7.92
CA PRO A 459 2.05 -1.39 -7.82
C PRO A 459 0.99 -0.99 -8.83
N LEU A 460 0.95 0.27 -9.27
CA LEU A 460 -0.06 0.80 -10.19
C LEU A 460 0.16 0.33 -11.62
N VAL A 461 -0.94 0.05 -12.31
CA VAL A 461 -1.06 0.04 -13.78
C VAL A 461 -2.31 0.82 -14.15
N GLU A 462 -2.16 1.87 -14.97
CA GLU A 462 -3.32 2.53 -15.57
C GLU A 462 -3.82 1.70 -16.76
N ILE A 463 -5.09 1.37 -16.78
CA ILE A 463 -5.75 0.77 -17.94
C ILE A 463 -6.57 1.85 -18.62
N ILE A 464 -6.14 2.26 -19.81
CA ILE A 464 -6.72 3.41 -20.49
C ILE A 464 -7.78 2.93 -21.49
N ARG A 465 -9.00 3.35 -21.26
CA ARG A 465 -10.13 3.13 -22.14
C ARG A 465 -10.11 4.16 -23.27
N GLY A 466 -9.76 3.73 -24.49
CA GLY A 466 -9.95 4.53 -25.69
C GLY A 466 -11.44 4.60 -26.07
N GLU A 467 -11.81 5.53 -26.95
CA GLU A 467 -13.20 5.75 -27.38
C GLU A 467 -13.88 4.47 -27.92
N LYS A 468 -13.12 3.59 -28.57
CA LYS A 468 -13.62 2.36 -29.20
C LYS A 468 -13.34 1.10 -28.39
N SER A 469 -12.59 1.18 -27.27
CA SER A 469 -12.25 0.02 -26.44
C SER A 469 -13.49 -0.66 -25.85
N SER A 470 -13.65 -1.96 -26.08
CA SER A 470 -14.77 -2.72 -25.53
C SER A 470 -14.59 -3.01 -24.03
N ASP A 471 -15.70 -3.26 -23.33
CA ASP A 471 -15.67 -3.65 -21.91
C ASP A 471 -14.95 -4.97 -21.70
N GLU A 472 -15.06 -5.91 -22.64
CA GLU A 472 -14.36 -7.19 -22.61
C GLU A 472 -12.84 -7.01 -22.71
N THR A 473 -12.39 -6.12 -23.60
CA THR A 473 -10.96 -5.76 -23.75
C THR A 473 -10.41 -5.20 -22.42
N ILE A 474 -11.10 -4.23 -21.85
CA ILE A 474 -10.71 -3.65 -20.56
C ILE A 474 -10.67 -4.71 -19.46
N ALA A 475 -11.70 -5.56 -19.36
CA ALA A 475 -11.77 -6.61 -18.35
C ALA A 475 -10.62 -7.64 -18.48
N LYS A 476 -10.28 -8.05 -19.71
CA LYS A 476 -9.17 -8.99 -19.99
C LYS A 476 -7.81 -8.40 -19.55
N VAL A 477 -7.55 -7.12 -19.84
CA VAL A 477 -6.30 -6.45 -19.45
C VAL A 477 -6.25 -6.22 -17.93
N VAL A 478 -7.37 -5.85 -17.29
CA VAL A 478 -7.50 -5.77 -15.82
C VAL A 478 -7.23 -7.13 -15.17
N ALA A 479 -7.72 -8.23 -15.74
CA ALA A 479 -7.47 -9.57 -15.23
C ALA A 479 -5.97 -9.92 -15.30
N TRP A 480 -5.30 -9.60 -16.40
CA TRP A 480 -3.86 -9.82 -16.53
C TRP A 480 -3.05 -8.96 -15.55
N ALA A 481 -3.35 -7.67 -15.45
CA ALA A 481 -2.70 -6.77 -14.48
C ALA A 481 -2.85 -7.28 -13.03
N SER A 482 -4.06 -7.71 -12.65
CA SER A 482 -4.35 -8.29 -11.33
C SER A 482 -3.57 -9.59 -11.12
N LYS A 483 -3.49 -10.47 -12.12
CA LYS A 483 -2.69 -11.71 -12.09
C LYS A 483 -1.21 -11.41 -11.89
N MET A 484 -0.69 -10.34 -12.51
CA MET A 484 0.69 -9.87 -12.30
C MET A 484 0.92 -9.28 -10.89
N GLY A 485 -0.10 -9.22 -10.03
CA GLY A 485 -0.03 -8.63 -8.69
C GLY A 485 0.05 -7.11 -8.71
N LYS A 486 -0.50 -6.50 -9.75
CA LYS A 486 -0.66 -5.05 -9.87
C LYS A 486 -2.01 -4.60 -9.36
N THR A 487 -2.13 -3.31 -9.08
CA THR A 487 -3.40 -2.64 -8.81
C THR A 487 -3.82 -1.90 -10.08
N PRO A 488 -4.71 -2.48 -10.92
CA PRO A 488 -5.20 -1.81 -12.11
C PRO A 488 -6.24 -0.76 -11.74
N ILE A 489 -6.12 0.42 -12.35
CA ILE A 489 -7.10 1.49 -12.27
C ILE A 489 -7.49 1.85 -13.69
N VAL A 490 -8.79 1.77 -13.99
CA VAL A 490 -9.32 2.12 -15.32
C VAL A 490 -9.53 3.62 -15.38
N VAL A 491 -8.95 4.25 -16.40
CA VAL A 491 -9.10 5.67 -16.69
C VAL A 491 -9.60 5.88 -18.13
N ASN A 492 -10.28 6.98 -18.40
CA ASN A 492 -10.63 7.36 -19.75
C ASN A 492 -9.45 8.06 -20.45
N ASP A 493 -9.45 7.97 -21.78
CA ASP A 493 -8.36 8.44 -22.61
C ASP A 493 -8.25 9.98 -22.65
N CYS A 494 -7.05 10.48 -22.47
CA CYS A 494 -6.67 11.87 -22.73
C CYS A 494 -5.12 11.95 -22.81
N PRO A 495 -4.54 13.06 -23.29
CA PRO A 495 -3.10 13.25 -23.25
C PRO A 495 -2.54 13.09 -21.82
N GLY A 496 -1.55 12.17 -21.65
CA GLY A 496 -0.94 11.88 -20.35
C GLY A 496 -1.82 11.11 -19.37
N PHE A 497 -3.02 10.68 -19.77
CA PHE A 497 -3.97 9.88 -18.98
C PHE A 497 -4.31 10.57 -17.65
N PHE A 498 -4.29 9.87 -16.52
CA PHE A 498 -4.49 10.50 -15.21
C PHE A 498 -3.15 10.90 -14.56
N VAL A 499 -2.23 9.96 -14.39
CA VAL A 499 -1.02 10.20 -13.56
C VAL A 499 -0.10 11.25 -14.17
N ASN A 500 0.24 11.16 -15.45
CA ASN A 500 1.10 12.16 -16.09
C ASN A 500 0.38 13.49 -16.24
N ARG A 501 -0.91 13.49 -16.57
CA ARG A 501 -1.71 14.72 -16.67
C ARG A 501 -1.65 15.56 -15.39
N VAL A 502 -1.68 14.93 -14.22
CA VAL A 502 -1.62 15.65 -12.94
C VAL A 502 -0.18 15.94 -12.47
N LEU A 503 0.80 15.17 -12.93
CA LEU A 503 2.21 15.38 -12.61
C LEU A 503 2.80 16.60 -13.31
N PHE A 504 2.44 16.86 -14.56
CA PHE A 504 3.00 17.98 -15.33
C PHE A 504 2.64 19.37 -14.75
N PRO A 505 1.42 19.65 -14.27
CA PRO A 505 1.13 20.84 -13.47
C PRO A 505 2.00 21.01 -12.23
N TYR A 506 2.38 19.92 -11.56
CA TYR A 506 3.34 19.94 -10.44
C TYR A 506 4.72 20.43 -10.91
N PHE A 507 5.21 19.92 -12.04
CA PHE A 507 6.47 20.40 -12.65
C PHE A 507 6.35 21.83 -13.17
N ALA A 508 5.19 22.26 -13.65
CA ALA A 508 4.97 23.65 -14.02
C ALA A 508 5.05 24.59 -12.82
N GLY A 509 4.47 24.20 -11.66
CA GLY A 509 4.62 24.94 -10.42
C GLY A 509 6.08 25.04 -9.96
N PHE A 510 6.85 23.95 -10.09
CA PHE A 510 8.28 23.94 -9.85
C PHE A 510 9.04 24.90 -10.78
N SER A 511 8.79 24.82 -12.09
CA SER A 511 9.44 25.68 -13.08
C SER A 511 9.13 27.17 -12.86
N GLN A 512 7.89 27.52 -12.46
CA GLN A 512 7.53 28.89 -12.11
C GLN A 512 8.22 29.38 -10.83
N LEU A 513 8.37 28.53 -9.81
CA LEU A 513 9.14 28.89 -8.61
C LEU A 513 10.60 29.19 -8.96
N LEU A 514 11.23 28.39 -9.82
CA LEU A 514 12.59 28.63 -10.30
C LEU A 514 12.67 29.95 -11.10
N ARG A 515 11.73 30.18 -12.02
CA ARG A 515 11.63 31.44 -12.77
C ARG A 515 11.56 32.65 -11.84
N ASP A 516 10.81 32.54 -10.74
CA ASP A 516 10.65 33.61 -9.78
C ASP A 516 11.82 33.75 -8.79
N GLY A 517 12.91 32.99 -8.98
CA GLY A 517 14.17 33.10 -8.24
C GLY A 517 14.32 32.17 -7.04
N ALA A 518 13.49 31.13 -6.93
CA ALA A 518 13.64 30.13 -5.86
C ALA A 518 14.86 29.22 -6.10
N ASP A 519 15.49 28.75 -5.02
CA ASP A 519 16.54 27.73 -5.07
C ASP A 519 15.89 26.33 -5.15
N PHE A 520 16.23 25.56 -6.20
CA PHE A 520 15.70 24.20 -6.39
C PHE A 520 16.05 23.23 -5.24
N ARG A 521 17.20 23.43 -4.59
CA ARG A 521 17.63 22.63 -3.43
C ARG A 521 16.70 22.84 -2.24
N LYS A 522 16.28 24.10 -2.03
CA LYS A 522 15.29 24.44 -1.00
C LYS A 522 13.94 23.84 -1.31
N ILE A 523 13.49 23.92 -2.59
CA ILE A 523 12.23 23.32 -3.01
C ILE A 523 12.26 21.80 -2.80
N ASP A 524 13.30 21.10 -3.26
CA ASP A 524 13.46 19.66 -3.05
C ASP A 524 13.37 19.32 -1.56
N LYS A 525 14.11 20.04 -0.71
CA LYS A 525 14.12 19.81 0.73
C LYS A 525 12.74 20.02 1.38
N VAL A 526 12.02 21.07 1.00
CA VAL A 526 10.70 21.39 1.55
C VAL A 526 9.70 20.31 1.13
N MET A 527 9.69 19.93 -0.15
CA MET A 527 8.75 18.92 -0.65
C MET A 527 9.05 17.54 -0.06
N GLU A 528 10.31 17.16 0.14
CA GLU A 528 10.68 15.90 0.79
C GLU A 528 10.41 15.91 2.30
N LYS A 529 10.79 16.96 3.01
CA LYS A 529 10.82 16.96 4.48
C LYS A 529 9.55 17.52 5.13
N GLN A 530 8.87 18.47 4.49
CA GLN A 530 7.67 19.09 5.06
C GLN A 530 6.41 18.49 4.46
N PHE A 531 6.28 18.41 3.13
CA PHE A 531 5.14 17.75 2.50
C PHE A 531 5.23 16.22 2.54
N GLY A 532 6.45 15.65 2.50
CA GLY A 532 6.68 14.22 2.66
C GLY A 532 6.78 13.41 1.36
N TRP A 533 6.98 14.04 0.21
CA TRP A 533 7.27 13.32 -1.03
C TRP A 533 8.54 12.48 -0.91
N PRO A 534 8.60 11.29 -1.55
CA PRO A 534 9.80 10.44 -1.52
C PRO A 534 11.00 11.05 -2.24
N MET A 535 10.75 11.99 -3.16
CA MET A 535 11.74 12.73 -3.94
C MET A 535 11.28 14.16 -4.16
N GLY A 536 12.20 15.12 -4.06
CA GLY A 536 11.93 16.48 -4.49
C GLY A 536 11.79 16.60 -6.00
N PRO A 537 11.17 17.67 -6.53
CA PRO A 537 10.86 17.80 -7.95
C PRO A 537 12.09 17.83 -8.85
N ALA A 538 13.18 18.47 -8.45
CA ALA A 538 14.43 18.48 -9.22
C ALA A 538 15.05 17.09 -9.31
N TYR A 539 15.11 16.38 -8.19
CA TYR A 539 15.60 15.01 -8.16
C TYR A 539 14.69 14.06 -8.95
N LEU A 540 13.37 14.22 -8.88
CA LEU A 540 12.43 13.44 -9.67
C LEU A 540 12.61 13.64 -11.17
N LEU A 541 12.81 14.88 -11.63
CA LEU A 541 13.10 15.19 -13.03
C LEU A 541 14.40 14.52 -13.51
N ASP A 542 15.43 14.51 -12.66
CA ASP A 542 16.69 13.81 -12.98
C ASP A 542 16.53 12.29 -13.06
N VAL A 543 15.64 11.69 -12.27
CA VAL A 543 15.33 10.25 -12.31
C VAL A 543 14.50 9.90 -13.53
N VAL A 544 13.49 10.69 -13.86
CA VAL A 544 12.61 10.48 -15.04
C VAL A 544 13.39 10.74 -16.34
N GLY A 545 14.28 11.68 -16.31
CA GLY A 545 15.04 12.20 -17.44
C GLY A 545 14.49 13.52 -17.96
N ILE A 546 15.35 14.54 -17.97
CA ILE A 546 15.00 15.90 -18.42
C ILE A 546 14.55 15.92 -19.89
N ASP A 547 15.16 15.09 -20.74
CA ASP A 547 14.76 14.88 -22.15
C ASP A 547 13.34 14.31 -22.25
N THR A 548 13.02 13.34 -21.42
CA THR A 548 11.69 12.73 -21.37
C THR A 548 10.65 13.77 -20.88
N ALA A 549 10.98 14.52 -19.83
CA ALA A 549 10.10 15.56 -19.31
C ALA A 549 9.87 16.70 -20.30
N HIS A 550 10.93 17.15 -21.02
CA HIS A 550 10.85 18.17 -22.05
C HIS A 550 9.89 17.78 -23.19
N HIS A 551 10.02 16.54 -23.72
CA HIS A 551 9.15 16.06 -24.79
C HIS A 551 7.69 15.88 -24.31
N ALA A 552 7.50 15.30 -23.14
CA ALA A 552 6.17 15.09 -22.58
C ALA A 552 5.48 16.43 -22.23
N GLN A 553 6.22 17.43 -21.77
CA GLN A 553 5.70 18.78 -21.56
C GLN A 553 5.12 19.40 -22.85
N ALA A 554 5.75 19.18 -24.01
CA ALA A 554 5.23 19.62 -25.28
C ALA A 554 3.91 18.92 -25.66
N VAL A 555 3.80 17.61 -25.40
CA VAL A 555 2.55 16.87 -25.61
C VAL A 555 1.43 17.37 -24.71
N MET A 556 1.73 17.61 -23.44
CA MET A 556 0.76 18.16 -22.49
C MET A 556 0.31 19.57 -22.86
N ALA A 557 1.24 20.44 -23.32
CA ALA A 557 0.93 21.79 -23.79
C ALA A 557 0.01 21.75 -25.04
N ALA A 558 0.26 20.84 -25.98
CA ALA A 558 -0.60 20.65 -27.15
C ALA A 558 -1.99 20.10 -26.78
N GLY A 559 -2.06 19.22 -25.79
CA GLY A 559 -3.32 18.62 -25.32
C GLY A 559 -4.18 19.58 -24.48
N PHE A 560 -3.54 20.48 -23.73
CA PHE A 560 -4.19 21.41 -22.81
C PHE A 560 -3.68 22.86 -22.99
N PRO A 561 -3.83 23.44 -24.21
CA PRO A 561 -3.19 24.73 -24.54
C PRO A 561 -3.66 25.90 -23.67
N GLN A 562 -4.92 25.83 -23.14
CA GLN A 562 -5.47 26.91 -22.31
C GLN A 562 -4.76 27.08 -20.96
N ARG A 563 -4.05 26.04 -20.46
CA ARG A 563 -3.45 26.07 -19.12
C ARG A 563 -2.04 25.48 -19.00
N MET A 564 -1.62 24.59 -19.91
CA MET A 564 -0.30 23.94 -19.85
C MET A 564 0.69 24.48 -20.88
N GLN A 565 0.26 25.34 -21.77
CA GLN A 565 1.14 26.06 -22.70
C GLN A 565 1.89 27.16 -21.97
N LYS A 566 3.16 27.31 -22.26
CA LYS A 566 4.03 28.38 -21.75
C LYS A 566 4.57 29.23 -22.91
N ASP A 567 4.82 30.51 -22.67
CA ASP A 567 5.39 31.47 -23.61
C ASP A 567 6.83 31.91 -23.24
N TYR A 568 7.45 31.14 -22.35
CA TYR A 568 8.81 31.42 -21.86
C TYR A 568 9.65 30.14 -21.83
N ARG A 569 10.98 30.32 -21.90
CA ARG A 569 11.96 29.27 -21.68
C ARG A 569 12.09 28.98 -20.19
N ASP A 570 11.89 27.77 -19.77
CA ASP A 570 11.97 27.37 -18.37
C ASP A 570 13.26 26.58 -18.03
N ALA A 571 13.38 26.15 -16.78
CA ALA A 571 14.53 25.38 -16.30
C ALA A 571 14.70 24.03 -17.02
N ILE A 572 13.60 23.36 -17.40
CA ILE A 572 13.64 22.09 -18.14
C ILE A 572 14.23 22.32 -19.54
N ASP A 573 13.80 23.39 -20.22
CA ASP A 573 14.34 23.77 -21.53
C ASP A 573 15.83 24.14 -21.44
N ALA A 574 16.23 24.88 -20.41
CA ALA A 574 17.63 25.26 -20.22
C ALA A 574 18.54 24.06 -20.02
N LEU A 575 18.14 23.12 -19.18
CA LEU A 575 18.92 21.89 -18.95
C LEU A 575 18.91 20.94 -20.15
N PHE A 576 17.78 20.80 -20.83
CA PHE A 576 17.69 20.01 -22.06
C PHE A 576 18.66 20.52 -23.15
N ASN A 577 18.68 21.83 -23.41
CA ASN A 577 19.56 22.43 -24.39
C ASN A 577 21.06 22.35 -24.00
N ALA A 578 21.35 22.24 -22.71
CA ALA A 578 22.70 21.98 -22.20
C ALA A 578 23.08 20.50 -22.16
N ASN A 579 22.28 19.59 -22.78
CA ASN A 579 22.45 18.14 -22.76
C ASN A 579 22.56 17.56 -21.33
N ARG A 580 21.80 18.10 -20.39
CA ARG A 580 21.73 17.64 -19.02
C ARG A 580 20.43 16.83 -18.84
N PHE A 581 20.53 15.48 -19.00
CA PHE A 581 19.39 14.58 -19.06
C PHE A 581 19.10 13.85 -17.74
N GLY A 582 19.79 14.24 -16.65
CA GLY A 582 19.63 13.64 -15.34
C GLY A 582 20.52 12.43 -15.12
N GLN A 583 20.02 11.42 -14.40
CA GLN A 583 20.80 10.19 -14.10
C GLN A 583 21.21 9.42 -15.36
N LYS A 584 20.46 9.55 -16.43
CA LYS A 584 20.70 8.87 -17.71
C LYS A 584 22.09 9.13 -18.30
N ASN A 585 22.58 10.37 -18.18
CA ASN A 585 23.91 10.76 -18.65
C ASN A 585 24.80 11.36 -17.54
N GLY A 586 24.37 11.24 -16.28
CA GLY A 586 25.14 11.70 -15.12
C GLY A 586 25.03 13.18 -14.80
N LEU A 587 24.30 13.97 -15.58
CA LEU A 587 24.16 15.42 -15.44
C LEU A 587 22.69 15.82 -15.54
N GLY A 588 22.15 16.46 -14.52
CA GLY A 588 20.81 17.02 -14.47
C GLY A 588 20.79 18.30 -13.62
N PHE A 589 19.81 18.49 -12.76
CA PHE A 589 19.85 19.47 -11.67
C PHE A 589 21.00 19.15 -10.71
N TRP A 590 21.29 17.86 -10.56
CA TRP A 590 22.41 17.35 -9.78
C TRP A 590 23.45 16.70 -10.73
N ARG A 591 24.68 16.59 -10.26
CA ARG A 591 25.69 15.73 -10.86
C ARG A 591 25.64 14.37 -10.20
N TYR A 592 25.77 13.32 -10.99
CA TYR A 592 25.72 11.94 -10.48
C TYR A 592 27.07 11.25 -10.66
N LYS A 593 27.54 10.62 -9.59
CA LYS A 593 28.64 9.69 -9.60
C LYS A 593 28.18 8.37 -9.01
N GLU A 594 28.73 7.28 -9.50
CA GLU A 594 28.47 5.97 -8.90
C GLU A 594 29.19 5.85 -7.57
N ASP A 595 28.46 5.37 -6.53
CA ASP A 595 29.06 4.98 -5.25
C ASP A 595 29.79 3.64 -5.40
N SER A 596 30.45 3.17 -4.32
CA SER A 596 31.17 1.88 -4.28
C SER A 596 30.28 0.66 -4.57
N LYS A 597 28.96 0.82 -4.60
CA LYS A 597 27.97 -0.23 -4.92
C LYS A 597 27.31 -0.02 -6.29
N GLY A 598 27.83 0.90 -7.12
CA GLY A 598 27.30 1.21 -8.43
C GLY A 598 25.95 1.94 -8.39
N LYS A 599 25.63 2.64 -7.29
CA LYS A 599 24.40 3.44 -7.19
C LYS A 599 24.70 4.90 -7.49
N PRO A 600 23.83 5.61 -8.24
CA PRO A 600 23.99 7.02 -8.50
C PRO A 600 23.87 7.81 -7.19
N LYS A 601 24.93 8.55 -6.86
CA LYS A 601 25.00 9.49 -5.74
C LYS A 601 24.96 10.92 -6.28
N LYS A 602 24.00 11.73 -5.81
CA LYS A 602 23.87 13.13 -6.22
C LYS A 602 24.91 14.02 -5.54
N GLU A 603 25.52 14.90 -6.33
CA GLU A 603 26.45 15.94 -5.89
C GLU A 603 26.01 17.31 -6.45
N GLU A 604 26.34 18.39 -5.77
CA GLU A 604 26.08 19.74 -6.27
C GLU A 604 26.93 20.05 -7.51
N ASP A 605 26.39 20.88 -8.41
CA ASP A 605 27.08 21.32 -9.62
C ASP A 605 26.78 22.79 -9.87
N ALA A 606 27.79 23.66 -9.69
CA ALA A 606 27.64 25.10 -9.84
C ALA A 606 27.22 25.56 -11.25
N VAL A 607 27.52 24.74 -12.27
CA VAL A 607 27.10 25.04 -13.66
C VAL A 607 25.57 25.14 -13.79
N VAL A 608 24.83 24.43 -12.95
CA VAL A 608 23.37 24.50 -12.95
C VAL A 608 22.87 25.86 -12.51
N ASP A 609 23.51 26.48 -11.54
CA ASP A 609 23.12 27.81 -11.04
C ASP A 609 23.25 28.85 -12.13
N ASP A 610 24.30 28.79 -12.98
CA ASP A 610 24.50 29.70 -14.12
C ASP A 610 23.42 29.46 -15.20
N LEU A 611 23.11 28.19 -15.53
CA LEU A 611 22.06 27.83 -16.50
C LEU A 611 20.67 28.29 -16.04
N LEU A 612 20.37 28.15 -14.76
CA LEU A 612 19.10 28.58 -14.20
C LEU A 612 19.00 30.12 -14.14
N ALA A 613 20.10 30.81 -13.91
CA ALA A 613 20.14 32.29 -13.92
C ALA A 613 19.73 32.89 -15.28
N GLU A 614 19.95 32.17 -16.39
CA GLU A 614 19.52 32.61 -17.74
C GLU A 614 17.99 32.66 -17.91
N VAL A 615 17.26 31.88 -17.12
CA VAL A 615 15.80 31.66 -17.24
C VAL A 615 15.02 32.08 -15.99
N SER A 616 15.69 32.68 -15.00
CA SER A 616 15.07 33.09 -13.73
C SER A 616 15.23 34.60 -13.48
N HIS A 617 14.34 35.13 -12.66
CA HIS A 617 14.44 36.46 -12.09
C HIS A 617 15.48 36.49 -10.96
N ALA A 618 15.69 37.66 -10.36
CA ALA A 618 16.58 37.80 -9.21
C ALA A 618 16.21 36.85 -8.08
N LYS A 619 17.21 36.23 -7.44
CA LYS A 619 17.01 35.31 -6.33
C LYS A 619 16.22 35.99 -5.21
N ARG A 620 15.18 35.33 -4.73
CA ARG A 620 14.45 35.70 -3.52
C ARG A 620 14.18 34.44 -2.66
N ASP A 621 13.95 34.68 -1.39
CA ASP A 621 13.57 33.60 -0.47
C ASP A 621 12.05 33.38 -0.50
N PHE A 622 11.64 32.13 -0.32
CA PHE A 622 10.26 31.68 -0.30
C PHE A 622 10.00 30.93 1.01
N SER A 623 8.86 31.16 1.64
CA SER A 623 8.47 30.38 2.81
C SER A 623 8.16 28.93 2.42
N GLU A 624 8.20 28.01 3.40
CA GLU A 624 7.86 26.62 3.17
C GLU A 624 6.40 26.46 2.71
N GLU A 625 5.50 27.27 3.28
CA GLU A 625 4.08 27.29 2.95
C GLU A 625 3.85 27.78 1.50
N GLU A 626 4.55 28.84 1.07
CA GLU A 626 4.48 29.33 -0.31
C GLU A 626 4.97 28.27 -1.30
N ILE A 627 6.08 27.59 -1.00
CA ILE A 627 6.61 26.51 -1.84
C ILE A 627 5.58 25.39 -1.96
N ILE A 628 5.06 24.91 -0.84
CA ILE A 628 4.06 23.81 -0.84
C ILE A 628 2.81 24.23 -1.62
N ALA A 629 2.27 25.42 -1.36
CA ALA A 629 1.08 25.91 -2.05
C ALA A 629 1.32 25.99 -3.56
N ARG A 630 2.42 26.60 -4.00
CA ARG A 630 2.72 26.77 -5.42
C ARG A 630 3.04 25.47 -6.15
N MET A 631 3.53 24.45 -5.44
CA MET A 631 3.74 23.10 -5.98
C MET A 631 2.43 22.32 -6.07
N MET A 632 1.61 22.37 -5.01
CA MET A 632 0.46 21.45 -4.89
C MET A 632 -0.81 21.98 -5.55
N ILE A 633 -1.05 23.30 -5.59
CA ILE A 633 -2.28 23.85 -6.18
C ILE A 633 -2.44 23.46 -7.65
N PRO A 634 -1.45 23.60 -8.54
CA PRO A 634 -1.58 23.19 -9.94
C PRO A 634 -1.93 21.70 -10.08
N MET A 635 -1.26 20.83 -9.31
CA MET A 635 -1.49 19.40 -9.33
C MET A 635 -2.89 19.06 -8.86
N VAL A 636 -3.29 19.56 -7.70
CA VAL A 636 -4.59 19.24 -7.09
C VAL A 636 -5.76 19.77 -7.92
N ASN A 637 -5.63 20.98 -8.47
CA ASN A 637 -6.62 21.50 -9.41
C ASN A 637 -6.80 20.57 -10.62
N GLU A 638 -5.71 20.00 -11.15
CA GLU A 638 -5.81 19.09 -12.29
C GLU A 638 -6.38 17.71 -11.89
N VAL A 639 -6.08 17.22 -10.68
CA VAL A 639 -6.74 16.02 -10.12
C VAL A 639 -8.26 16.22 -10.06
N VAL A 640 -8.70 17.37 -9.60
CA VAL A 640 -10.14 17.71 -9.54
C VAL A 640 -10.75 17.77 -10.95
N ARG A 641 -10.07 18.40 -11.92
CA ARG A 641 -10.52 18.42 -13.32
C ARG A 641 -10.64 17.02 -13.91
N CYS A 642 -9.68 16.13 -13.62
CA CYS A 642 -9.76 14.74 -14.07
C CYS A 642 -11.01 14.02 -13.54
N LEU A 643 -11.43 14.31 -12.31
CA LEU A 643 -12.68 13.76 -11.76
C LEU A 643 -13.90 14.40 -12.42
N GLU A 644 -13.93 15.72 -12.57
CA GLU A 644 -15.04 16.46 -13.19
C GLU A 644 -15.25 16.08 -14.67
N GLU A 645 -14.15 15.85 -15.39
CA GLU A 645 -14.16 15.44 -16.80
C GLU A 645 -14.37 13.94 -16.99
N GLY A 646 -14.47 13.16 -15.89
CA GLY A 646 -14.67 11.72 -15.94
C GLY A 646 -13.44 10.92 -16.41
N ILE A 647 -12.25 11.49 -16.39
CA ILE A 647 -11.01 10.77 -16.70
C ILE A 647 -10.73 9.70 -15.64
N ILE A 648 -10.99 10.01 -14.39
CA ILE A 648 -10.99 9.07 -13.26
C ILE A 648 -12.38 9.01 -12.65
N ALA A 649 -12.83 7.82 -12.27
CA ALA A 649 -14.24 7.63 -11.92
C ALA A 649 -14.58 8.04 -10.47
N THR A 650 -13.65 7.92 -9.55
CA THR A 650 -13.89 8.18 -8.11
C THR A 650 -12.68 8.81 -7.41
N PRO A 651 -12.92 9.56 -6.32
CA PRO A 651 -11.83 10.04 -5.46
C PRO A 651 -10.93 8.92 -4.94
N ALA A 652 -11.48 7.76 -4.60
CA ALA A 652 -10.73 6.61 -4.12
C ALA A 652 -9.73 6.07 -5.16
N GLU A 653 -10.15 5.95 -6.42
CA GLU A 653 -9.26 5.55 -7.51
C GLU A 653 -8.17 6.58 -7.78
N ALA A 654 -8.52 7.87 -7.75
CA ALA A 654 -7.56 8.96 -7.92
C ALA A 654 -6.49 8.97 -6.83
N ASP A 655 -6.90 8.89 -5.56
CA ASP A 655 -5.98 8.87 -4.43
C ASP A 655 -5.06 7.64 -4.47
N MET A 656 -5.60 6.45 -4.81
CA MET A 656 -4.79 5.25 -4.98
C MET A 656 -3.82 5.33 -6.15
N ALA A 657 -4.25 5.91 -7.28
CA ALA A 657 -3.37 6.14 -8.44
C ALA A 657 -2.20 7.07 -8.08
N LEU A 658 -2.44 8.12 -7.31
CA LEU A 658 -1.38 9.04 -6.85
C LEU A 658 -0.44 8.38 -5.85
N VAL A 659 -0.96 7.64 -4.88
CA VAL A 659 -0.14 6.94 -3.87
C VAL A 659 0.71 5.84 -4.52
N TYR A 660 0.12 5.02 -5.39
CA TYR A 660 0.80 3.88 -6.01
C TYR A 660 1.62 4.24 -7.25
N GLY A 661 1.25 5.30 -7.98
CA GLY A 661 1.93 5.71 -9.21
C GLY A 661 3.01 6.78 -9.00
N LEU A 662 2.77 7.74 -8.12
CA LEU A 662 3.69 8.85 -7.86
C LEU A 662 4.36 8.80 -6.49
N GLY A 663 3.89 7.95 -5.57
CA GLY A 663 4.34 7.98 -4.18
C GLY A 663 3.81 9.19 -3.41
N PHE A 664 2.60 9.65 -3.74
CA PHE A 664 1.94 10.68 -2.92
C PHE A 664 1.96 10.26 -1.46
N PRO A 665 2.37 11.15 -0.53
CA PRO A 665 2.63 10.73 0.85
C PRO A 665 1.41 10.05 1.49
N PRO A 666 1.54 8.78 1.91
CA PRO A 666 0.41 8.00 2.42
C PRO A 666 -0.28 8.61 3.64
N PHE A 667 0.45 9.33 4.49
CA PHE A 667 -0.12 9.99 5.67
C PHE A 667 -1.04 11.18 5.34
N HIS A 668 -1.06 11.65 4.08
CA HIS A 668 -2.07 12.57 3.56
C HIS A 668 -3.29 11.86 2.96
N GLY A 669 -3.18 10.57 2.63
CA GLY A 669 -4.27 9.75 2.10
C GLY A 669 -4.58 9.93 0.61
N GLY A 670 -3.80 10.74 -0.11
CA GLY A 670 -4.04 11.16 -1.49
C GLY A 670 -4.54 12.59 -1.60
N ALA A 671 -4.78 13.08 -2.80
CA ALA A 671 -5.14 14.49 -3.05
C ALA A 671 -6.54 14.85 -2.53
N PHE A 672 -7.53 14.00 -2.76
CA PHE A 672 -8.91 14.26 -2.30
C PHE A 672 -9.03 14.12 -0.79
N ARG A 673 -8.36 13.14 -0.19
CA ARG A 673 -8.32 13.02 1.27
C ARG A 673 -7.58 14.19 1.90
N TRP A 674 -6.51 14.67 1.28
CA TRP A 674 -5.80 15.87 1.73
C TRP A 674 -6.67 17.13 1.64
N LEU A 675 -7.45 17.29 0.54
CA LEU A 675 -8.43 18.37 0.40
C LEU A 675 -9.49 18.33 1.49
N ASP A 676 -10.05 17.16 1.77
CA ASP A 676 -11.07 17.00 2.82
C ASP A 676 -10.49 17.30 4.21
N THR A 677 -9.23 16.93 4.46
CA THR A 677 -8.54 17.22 5.72
C THR A 677 -8.24 18.71 5.88
N LEU A 678 -7.82 19.38 4.81
CA LEU A 678 -7.57 20.82 4.79
C LEU A 678 -8.88 21.62 4.88
N GLY A 679 -9.92 21.13 4.25
CA GLY A 679 -11.21 21.79 4.00
C GLY A 679 -11.22 22.59 2.70
N SER A 680 -12.25 22.37 1.87
CA SER A 680 -12.38 22.97 0.54
C SER A 680 -12.38 24.51 0.58
N ALA A 681 -12.99 25.12 1.61
CA ALA A 681 -12.98 26.58 1.78
C ALA A 681 -11.56 27.13 2.05
N LYS A 682 -10.83 26.50 2.95
CA LYS A 682 -9.45 26.89 3.27
C LYS A 682 -8.52 26.68 2.08
N TYR A 683 -8.72 25.61 1.29
CA TYR A 683 -7.99 25.41 0.05
C TYR A 683 -8.28 26.51 -0.96
N LEU A 684 -9.54 26.91 -1.10
CA LEU A 684 -9.94 28.00 -2.00
C LEU A 684 -9.27 29.32 -1.61
N ASP A 685 -9.27 29.67 -0.33
CA ASP A 685 -8.59 30.87 0.20
C ASP A 685 -7.09 30.85 -0.08
N MET A 686 -6.46 29.69 0.10
CA MET A 686 -5.04 29.48 -0.22
C MET A 686 -4.79 29.65 -1.72
N ALA A 687 -5.60 29.03 -2.58
CA ALA A 687 -5.41 29.07 -4.03
C ALA A 687 -5.65 30.46 -4.63
N GLN A 688 -6.59 31.24 -4.08
CA GLN A 688 -6.87 32.60 -4.53
C GLN A 688 -5.65 33.52 -4.44
N GLN A 689 -4.76 33.32 -3.48
CA GLN A 689 -3.54 34.11 -3.32
C GLN A 689 -2.58 33.96 -4.52
N TYR A 690 -2.68 32.84 -5.25
CA TYR A 690 -1.78 32.49 -6.34
C TYR A 690 -2.45 32.49 -7.72
N GLN A 691 -3.72 32.86 -7.85
CA GLN A 691 -4.44 32.93 -9.15
C GLN A 691 -3.75 33.81 -10.19
N HIS A 692 -3.07 34.88 -9.74
CA HIS A 692 -2.31 35.76 -10.59
C HIS A 692 -1.12 35.11 -11.32
N LEU A 693 -0.73 33.90 -10.91
CA LEU A 693 0.34 33.11 -11.52
C LEU A 693 -0.09 32.36 -12.79
N GLY A 694 -1.38 32.35 -13.11
CA GLY A 694 -1.90 31.82 -14.36
C GLY A 694 -2.95 30.69 -14.22
N PRO A 695 -3.42 30.14 -15.35
CA PRO A 695 -4.60 29.26 -15.40
C PRO A 695 -4.47 27.95 -14.61
N LEU A 696 -3.26 27.44 -14.38
CA LEU A 696 -3.03 26.26 -13.55
C LEU A 696 -3.43 26.47 -12.08
N TYR A 697 -3.41 27.73 -11.62
CA TYR A 697 -3.79 28.11 -10.25
C TYR A 697 -5.28 28.43 -10.11
N GLU A 698 -6.02 28.44 -11.21
CA GLU A 698 -7.47 28.65 -11.19
C GLU A 698 -8.16 27.41 -10.64
N VAL A 699 -8.93 27.60 -9.56
CA VAL A 699 -9.68 26.51 -8.91
C VAL A 699 -10.83 26.07 -9.82
N PRO A 700 -11.01 24.75 -10.06
CA PRO A 700 -12.13 24.22 -10.83
C PRO A 700 -13.50 24.55 -10.22
N GLU A 701 -14.52 24.65 -11.06
CA GLU A 701 -15.86 25.08 -10.63
C GLU A 701 -16.50 24.09 -9.64
N GLY A 702 -16.34 22.79 -9.83
CA GLY A 702 -16.86 21.79 -8.89
C GLY A 702 -16.24 21.93 -7.50
N LEU A 703 -14.94 22.22 -7.41
CA LEU A 703 -14.29 22.48 -6.12
C LEU A 703 -14.78 23.79 -5.48
N ARG A 704 -15.01 24.86 -6.26
CA ARG A 704 -15.62 26.11 -5.76
C ARG A 704 -17.04 25.84 -5.19
N ASN A 705 -17.81 25.02 -5.87
CA ASN A 705 -19.16 24.65 -5.43
C ASN A 705 -19.11 23.84 -4.12
N LYS A 706 -18.21 22.86 -4.01
CA LYS A 706 -17.98 22.13 -2.77
C LYS A 706 -17.56 23.05 -1.61
N ALA A 707 -16.67 24.01 -1.87
CA ALA A 707 -16.27 25.00 -0.87
C ALA A 707 -17.43 25.87 -0.37
N ARG A 708 -18.34 26.28 -1.25
CA ARG A 708 -19.55 27.08 -0.89
C ARG A 708 -20.52 26.30 0.01
N HIS A 709 -20.62 24.98 -0.18
CA HIS A 709 -21.54 24.12 0.56
C HIS A 709 -20.86 23.33 1.69
N ASN A 710 -19.56 23.51 1.87
CA ASN A 710 -18.72 22.73 2.80
C ASN A 710 -18.84 21.20 2.59
N GLU A 711 -18.91 20.78 1.32
CA GLU A 711 -19.07 19.38 0.95
C GLU A 711 -17.71 18.70 0.76
N PRO A 712 -17.45 17.56 1.42
CA PRO A 712 -16.24 16.78 1.21
C PRO A 712 -16.32 15.95 -0.08
N TYR A 713 -15.17 15.42 -0.53
CA TYR A 713 -15.09 14.47 -1.64
C TYR A 713 -15.43 13.03 -1.23
N TYR A 714 -15.09 12.67 0.00
CA TYR A 714 -15.51 11.41 0.58
C TYR A 714 -16.80 11.58 1.37
N PRO A 715 -17.69 10.57 1.34
CA PRO A 715 -18.90 10.63 2.16
C PRO A 715 -18.56 10.90 3.63
N PRO A 716 -19.34 11.74 4.31
CA PRO A 716 -19.15 11.94 5.75
C PRO A 716 -19.38 10.60 6.49
N VAL A 717 -18.53 10.34 7.46
CA VAL A 717 -18.64 9.17 8.33
C VAL A 717 -19.34 9.61 9.62
N GLU A 718 -20.36 8.86 10.03
CA GLU A 718 -21.01 9.10 11.32
C GLU A 718 -20.19 8.50 12.46
N PRO A 719 -20.10 9.16 13.63
CA PRO A 719 -19.48 8.57 14.81
C PRO A 719 -20.15 7.26 15.23
N ALA A 720 -19.35 6.31 15.73
CA ALA A 720 -19.89 5.06 16.26
C ALA A 720 -20.87 5.32 17.42
N ARG A 721 -21.86 4.42 17.57
CA ARG A 721 -22.80 4.50 18.70
C ARG A 721 -22.07 4.26 20.02
N PRO A 722 -22.51 4.88 21.13
CA PRO A 722 -21.94 4.65 22.45
C PRO A 722 -22.00 3.17 22.85
N VAL A 723 -20.95 2.68 23.50
CA VAL A 723 -20.87 1.27 24.01
C VAL A 723 -22.00 0.94 25.02
N GLY A 724 -22.56 1.96 25.70
CA GLY A 724 -23.68 1.81 26.63
C GLY A 724 -24.95 1.26 25.98
N ASP A 725 -25.17 1.49 24.67
CA ASP A 725 -26.36 1.05 23.96
C ASP A 725 -26.26 -0.43 23.50
N LEU A 726 -25.07 -1.03 23.57
CA LEU A 726 -24.83 -2.44 23.24
C LEU A 726 -25.26 -3.42 24.34
N LYS A 727 -25.54 -2.92 25.56
CA LYS A 727 -26.04 -3.74 26.67
C LYS A 727 -27.57 -3.96 26.66
N THR A 728 -28.30 -3.30 25.75
CA THR A 728 -29.76 -3.27 25.70
C THR A 728 -30.37 -3.73 24.38
N ALA A 729 -29.57 -4.24 23.45
CA ALA A 729 -30.05 -4.78 22.16
C ALA A 729 -30.00 -6.31 22.09
#